data_0634d39acddb8699fae0755933f951da
#
_entry.id   0634d39acddb8699fae0755933f951da
#
_cell.length_a   1.000
_cell.length_b   1.000
_cell.length_c   1.000
_cell.angle_alpha   90.00
_cell.angle_beta   90.00
_cell.angle_gamma   90.00
#
_symmetry.space_group_name_H-M   'P 1'
#
loop_
_entity.id
_entity.type
_entity.pdbx_description
1 polymer ?
#
loop_
_entity_poly.entity_id
_entity_poly.type
_entity_poly.pdbx_seq_one_letter_code
_entity_poly.pdbx_strand_id
1 'polypeptide(L)'
;MYFWRLGRFLMDRTSIINRIGIKYHTSNIEGGEYSYVSEAGSKQALIDALGWKPKHFKLDIRFECDDVVVLVETKQKFVKSDEEQLKEYLAEEIALHKSKKTICILANTQNDKIKVWKYSIEDDSFLENEKTIDSMEHYVSLFSENKQNDRELVLRNTYELNELLHKKDIDEKLRSQFVGTALLYIKDIVKRKNITLSDKESVSLLKAYWEDLSEKLICAGVEETLEGLLNGSENKTKKIELIQNNILKNQKVKRLKISDWVEILLKITSGIYAYIDTQSAEGQDILNLFFIAFNKYTGKADKNQAFTPDHITEFMCRITDMDRTKRVFDGTCGSGSFLVQALVKQLADCNTMNTTSEQKMSWSETVKREHIWGIEIEENAYGLATTNMLIHGDGNSNIKEGDLFNNKKFIKSANPDIILMNPPYNAKPMNIPFSSVYLINSELDEDTIEGTWQKKALKGKEDPTKGFVFVQFVSNCIKEINIELLEKGKSKKNVKLAVLLPVAAAIGTSSILTEAKHKILEDNTLEAVFTLPNEIFYPGASASACCMIFTLGKPHVNSDGTKSKTFFGFYKNDGFKKKKNLGRIEQFDENNNSLWKQIEEKWISMYRNKTIVDGLSAMAEVDGNDEWLCEAYMKTDYTTLTKDDFQLTLNNYLSYKVKTGQVYES
;
A
#
# COMPACT_ATOMS: atom_id res chain seq x y z
N MET A 1 22.16 34.70 -28.95
CA MET A 1 23.22 34.91 -27.95
C MET A 1 22.63 35.45 -26.66
N TYR A 2 21.61 34.74 -26.07
CA TYR A 2 20.93 35.10 -24.83
C TYR A 2 20.33 33.82 -24.21
N PHE A 3 21.17 32.88 -23.76
CA PHE A 3 20.72 31.74 -22.95
C PHE A 3 21.91 31.06 -22.28
N TRP A 4 22.78 31.84 -21.59
CA TRP A 4 23.77 31.29 -20.66
C TRP A 4 24.01 32.27 -19.51
N ARG A 5 23.00 32.48 -18.73
CA ARG A 5 23.10 32.86 -17.32
C ARG A 5 22.04 32.11 -16.57
N LEU A 6 22.22 30.79 -16.45
CA LEU A 6 21.64 30.05 -15.34
C LEU A 6 22.31 30.60 -14.08
N GLY A 7 21.62 31.57 -13.50
CA GLY A 7 22.01 32.21 -12.29
C GLY A 7 22.23 31.15 -11.20
N ARG A 8 23.30 31.29 -10.47
CA ARG A 8 23.40 30.75 -9.11
C ARG A 8 22.06 30.93 -8.47
N PHE A 9 21.38 29.85 -8.10
CA PHE A 9 20.18 29.93 -7.27
C PHE A 9 20.64 30.54 -5.95
N LEU A 10 20.42 31.82 -5.78
CA LEU A 10 20.55 32.48 -4.50
C LEU A 10 19.57 31.77 -3.56
N MET A 11 20.05 31.31 -2.41
CA MET A 11 19.20 30.73 -1.38
C MET A 11 18.41 31.87 -0.72
N ASP A 12 17.37 32.35 -1.35
CA ASP A 12 16.38 33.22 -0.75
C ASP A 12 15.34 32.40 0.05
N ARG A 13 14.50 33.05 0.82
CA ARG A 13 13.45 32.42 1.62
C ARG A 13 12.54 31.54 0.78
N THR A 14 12.17 31.97 -0.41
CA THR A 14 11.32 31.22 -1.33
C THR A 14 12.00 29.93 -1.83
N SER A 15 13.28 29.98 -2.13
CA SER A 15 14.07 28.79 -2.50
C SER A 15 14.13 27.78 -1.36
N ILE A 16 14.30 28.24 -0.12
CA ILE A 16 14.32 27.39 1.06
C ILE A 16 12.96 26.72 1.27
N ILE A 17 11.87 27.49 1.23
CA ILE A 17 10.51 26.97 1.35
C ILE A 17 10.25 25.90 0.30
N ASN A 18 10.61 26.15 -0.96
CA ASN A 18 10.41 25.18 -2.05
C ASN A 18 11.25 23.91 -1.89
N ARG A 19 12.46 24.00 -1.35
CA ARG A 19 13.33 22.83 -1.12
C ARG A 19 12.86 21.98 0.04
N ILE A 20 12.50 22.58 1.18
CA ILE A 20 11.96 21.84 2.33
C ILE A 20 10.62 21.21 1.98
N GLY A 21 9.85 21.83 1.10
CA GLY A 21 8.62 21.30 0.57
C GLY A 21 7.37 21.90 1.20
N ILE A 22 6.54 22.51 0.37
CA ILE A 22 5.29 23.17 0.77
C ILE A 22 4.37 22.22 1.56
N LYS A 23 4.36 20.93 1.20
CA LYS A 23 3.50 19.93 1.82
C LYS A 23 3.74 19.72 3.34
N TYR A 24 4.88 20.18 3.86
CA TYR A 24 5.26 19.96 5.25
C TYR A 24 5.28 21.24 6.11
N HIS A 25 5.03 22.40 5.55
CA HIS A 25 5.01 23.61 6.35
C HIS A 25 3.65 23.85 7.00
N THR A 26 3.64 24.60 8.09
CA THR A 26 2.40 25.06 8.73
C THR A 26 1.76 26.19 7.93
N SER A 27 0.45 26.40 8.11
CA SER A 27 -0.31 27.41 7.41
C SER A 27 0.05 28.86 7.80
N ASN A 28 0.90 29.08 8.77
CA ASN A 28 1.17 30.40 9.37
C ASN A 28 2.40 31.10 8.76
N ILE A 29 2.79 30.77 7.54
CA ILE A 29 3.86 31.46 6.82
C ILE A 29 3.25 32.60 6.00
N GLU A 30 3.45 33.83 6.44
CA GLU A 30 3.03 35.02 5.73
C GLU A 30 4.23 35.67 5.02
N GLY A 31 4.17 35.79 3.68
CA GLY A 31 5.20 36.44 2.89
C GLY A 31 6.60 35.82 2.98
N GLY A 32 6.71 34.54 3.35
CA GLY A 32 7.97 33.84 3.55
C GLY A 32 8.61 34.07 4.93
N GLU A 33 7.91 34.73 5.83
CA GLU A 33 8.30 34.93 7.22
C GLU A 33 7.35 34.14 8.13
N TYR A 34 7.91 33.53 9.16
CA TYR A 34 7.16 32.89 10.21
C TYR A 34 7.25 33.69 11.50
N SER A 35 6.12 33.95 12.11
CA SER A 35 6.06 34.70 13.38
C SER A 35 5.52 33.82 14.51
N TYR A 36 6.30 33.62 15.57
CA TYR A 36 5.82 32.96 16.77
C TYR A 36 4.55 33.56 17.34
N VAL A 37 4.43 34.88 17.20
CA VAL A 37 3.25 35.60 17.63
C VAL A 37 2.01 35.13 16.89
N SER A 38 2.10 34.92 15.60
CA SER A 38 0.98 34.41 14.80
C SER A 38 0.61 33.01 15.22
N GLU A 39 1.59 32.12 15.37
CA GLU A 39 1.35 30.72 15.73
C GLU A 39 0.87 30.56 17.17
N ALA A 40 1.46 31.23 18.10
CA ALA A 40 1.01 31.26 19.51
C ALA A 40 -0.34 31.98 19.71
N GLY A 41 -0.95 32.46 18.62
CA GLY A 41 -2.19 33.23 18.65
C GLY A 41 -2.04 34.67 19.04
N SER A 42 -1.02 35.06 19.77
CA SER A 42 -0.71 36.44 20.10
C SER A 42 0.65 36.59 20.77
N LYS A 43 1.26 37.73 20.60
CA LYS A 43 2.46 38.17 21.36
C LYS A 43 2.24 38.06 22.85
N GLN A 44 1.04 38.36 23.32
CA GLN A 44 0.69 38.31 24.74
C GLN A 44 0.70 36.86 25.25
N ALA A 45 0.15 35.89 24.49
CA ALA A 45 0.17 34.49 24.88
C ALA A 45 1.62 33.98 25.04
N LEU A 46 2.54 34.41 24.18
CA LEU A 46 3.95 34.04 24.26
C LEU A 46 4.62 34.66 25.51
N ILE A 47 4.35 35.93 25.78
CA ILE A 47 4.85 36.64 26.98
C ILE A 47 4.33 35.96 28.26
N ASP A 48 3.05 35.60 28.28
CA ASP A 48 2.41 34.95 29.41
C ASP A 48 2.97 33.52 29.63
N ALA A 49 3.20 32.77 28.55
CA ALA A 49 3.75 31.41 28.61
C ALA A 49 5.21 31.38 29.07
N LEU A 50 6.03 32.34 28.65
CA LEU A 50 7.47 32.39 28.91
C LEU A 50 7.86 33.30 30.08
N GLY A 51 6.98 34.20 30.51
CA GLY A 51 7.24 35.12 31.57
C GLY A 51 8.27 36.22 31.23
N TRP A 52 8.62 36.46 29.95
CA TRP A 52 9.56 37.47 29.52
C TRP A 52 9.16 38.22 28.25
N LYS A 53 9.82 39.34 27.98
CA LYS A 53 9.59 40.18 26.81
C LYS A 53 10.69 39.93 25.79
N PRO A 54 10.46 39.20 24.73
CA PRO A 54 11.46 38.91 23.69
C PRO A 54 11.85 40.21 22.94
N LYS A 55 13.11 40.30 22.55
CA LYS A 55 13.63 41.40 21.75
C LYS A 55 13.31 41.26 20.28
N HIS A 56 13.25 40.02 19.77
CA HIS A 56 13.00 39.68 18.39
C HIS A 56 11.89 38.64 18.32
N PHE A 57 10.88 38.94 17.52
CA PHE A 57 9.66 38.11 17.40
C PHE A 57 9.46 37.45 16.06
N LYS A 58 10.39 37.61 15.13
CA LYS A 58 10.25 37.10 13.78
C LYS A 58 11.36 36.11 13.50
N LEU A 59 11.02 34.86 13.44
CA LEU A 59 11.80 33.84 12.78
C LEU A 59 11.46 33.90 11.29
N ASP A 60 12.45 33.70 10.41
CA ASP A 60 12.22 33.81 9.00
C ASP A 60 11.29 32.69 8.50
N ILE A 61 11.56 31.43 8.89
CA ILE A 61 10.78 30.28 8.41
C ILE A 61 10.68 29.23 9.53
N ARG A 62 9.49 28.67 9.71
CA ARG A 62 9.24 27.52 10.57
C ARG A 62 8.46 26.47 9.82
N PHE A 63 8.94 25.23 9.83
CA PHE A 63 8.22 24.07 9.33
C PHE A 63 7.96 23.09 10.46
N GLU A 64 6.89 22.34 10.32
CA GLU A 64 6.51 21.32 11.28
C GLU A 64 5.97 20.09 10.55
N CYS A 65 6.48 18.92 10.93
CA CYS A 65 6.01 17.63 10.45
C CYS A 65 6.12 16.63 11.59
N ASP A 66 5.04 15.98 11.92
CA ASP A 66 4.95 15.03 13.04
C ASP A 66 5.40 15.66 14.37
N ASP A 67 6.45 15.13 14.98
CA ASP A 67 7.07 15.64 16.20
C ASP A 67 8.33 16.44 15.93
N VAL A 68 8.63 16.76 14.67
CA VAL A 68 9.82 17.51 14.26
C VAL A 68 9.45 18.91 13.80
N VAL A 69 10.21 19.89 14.31
CA VAL A 69 10.13 21.29 13.90
C VAL A 69 11.47 21.73 13.32
N VAL A 70 11.43 22.41 12.19
CA VAL A 70 12.61 23.01 11.55
C VAL A 70 12.49 24.53 11.60
N LEU A 71 13.43 25.17 12.32
CA LEU A 71 13.55 26.61 12.45
C LEU A 71 14.65 27.08 11.50
N VAL A 72 14.35 28.02 10.61
CA VAL A 72 15.33 28.57 9.66
C VAL A 72 15.44 30.07 9.81
N GLU A 73 16.67 30.54 10.06
CA GLU A 73 17.03 31.95 10.02
C GLU A 73 17.92 32.19 8.78
N THR A 74 17.63 33.22 8.00
CA THR A 74 18.35 33.54 6.77
C THR A 74 19.19 34.81 6.94
N LYS A 75 20.46 34.79 6.54
CA LYS A 75 21.39 35.91 6.60
C LYS A 75 22.19 36.06 5.31
N GLN A 76 22.55 37.32 5.00
CA GLN A 76 23.46 37.55 3.88
C GLN A 76 24.92 37.20 4.22
N LYS A 77 25.30 37.34 5.48
CA LYS A 77 26.62 36.98 6.00
C LYS A 77 26.45 36.51 7.44
N PHE A 78 27.09 35.40 7.79
CA PHE A 78 27.04 34.87 9.16
C PHE A 78 27.91 35.68 10.09
N VAL A 79 27.32 36.08 11.23
CA VAL A 79 28.00 36.70 12.38
C VAL A 79 27.56 35.97 13.66
N LYS A 80 28.36 36.04 14.72
CA LYS A 80 28.11 35.27 15.94
C LYS A 80 26.74 35.59 16.59
N SER A 81 26.28 36.82 16.47
CA SER A 81 24.95 37.22 16.96
C SER A 81 23.77 36.51 16.24
N ASP A 82 23.97 35.97 15.06
CA ASP A 82 22.91 35.27 14.35
C ASP A 82 22.64 33.88 14.96
N GLU A 83 23.68 33.21 15.46
CA GLU A 83 23.54 31.97 16.22
C GLU A 83 22.87 32.22 17.56
N GLU A 84 23.18 33.36 18.24
CA GLU A 84 22.51 33.77 19.48
C GLU A 84 21.02 34.04 19.24
N GLN A 85 20.66 34.70 18.14
CA GLN A 85 19.28 34.93 17.76
C GLN A 85 18.52 33.65 17.53
N LEU A 86 19.13 32.70 16.81
CA LEU A 86 18.52 31.38 16.53
C LEU A 86 18.39 30.57 17.84
N LYS A 87 19.32 30.71 18.81
CA LYS A 87 19.19 30.11 20.15
C LYS A 87 17.98 30.64 20.92
N GLU A 88 17.67 31.93 20.81
CA GLU A 88 16.48 32.51 21.45
C GLU A 88 15.20 31.88 20.87
N TYR A 89 15.09 31.75 19.53
CA TYR A 89 13.95 31.11 18.92
C TYR A 89 13.81 29.63 19.30
N LEU A 90 14.93 28.92 19.41
CA LEU A 90 14.94 27.51 19.86
C LEU A 90 14.43 27.42 21.31
N ALA A 91 14.85 28.33 22.20
CA ALA A 91 14.39 28.32 23.58
C ALA A 91 12.89 28.60 23.70
N GLU A 92 12.34 29.47 22.85
CA GLU A 92 10.91 29.73 22.76
C GLU A 92 10.15 28.50 22.26
N GLU A 93 10.63 27.84 21.18
CA GLU A 93 10.02 26.64 20.64
C GLU A 93 9.99 25.53 21.68
N ILE A 94 11.09 25.27 22.39
CA ILE A 94 11.16 24.25 23.44
C ILE A 94 10.21 24.58 24.61
N ALA A 95 10.06 25.82 24.94
CA ALA A 95 9.16 26.22 26.01
C ALA A 95 7.69 26.01 25.66
N LEU A 96 7.31 26.29 24.40
CA LEU A 96 5.94 26.13 23.90
C LEU A 96 5.61 24.66 23.57
N HIS A 97 6.57 23.90 23.03
CA HIS A 97 6.38 22.58 22.49
C HIS A 97 7.43 21.59 23.00
N LYS A 98 7.46 21.34 24.31
CA LYS A 98 8.47 20.52 25.02
C LYS A 98 8.68 19.10 24.47
N SER A 99 7.69 18.53 23.79
CA SER A 99 7.75 17.18 23.27
C SER A 99 8.28 17.10 21.83
N LYS A 100 8.51 18.25 21.16
CA LYS A 100 8.93 18.26 19.76
C LYS A 100 10.45 18.22 19.63
N LYS A 101 10.91 17.50 18.62
CA LYS A 101 12.30 17.44 18.18
C LYS A 101 12.57 18.65 17.29
N THR A 102 13.71 19.29 17.44
CA THR A 102 13.96 20.56 16.75
C THR A 102 15.26 20.53 15.95
N ILE A 103 15.17 20.96 14.69
CA ILE A 103 16.30 21.29 13.80
C ILE A 103 16.38 22.82 13.71
N CYS A 104 17.56 23.34 13.84
CA CYS A 104 17.85 24.76 13.63
C CYS A 104 18.78 24.93 12.45
N ILE A 105 18.45 25.83 11.52
CA ILE A 105 19.20 26.09 10.30
C ILE A 105 19.51 27.58 10.21
N LEU A 106 20.78 27.89 10.07
CA LEU A 106 21.26 29.21 9.66
C LEU A 106 21.67 29.14 8.18
N ALA A 107 20.94 29.80 7.30
CA ALA A 107 21.14 29.74 5.86
C ALA A 107 21.68 31.06 5.29
N ASN A 108 22.72 30.98 4.45
CA ASN A 108 23.27 32.15 3.80
C ASN A 108 22.57 32.42 2.47
N THR A 109 22.03 33.63 2.30
CA THR A 109 21.27 34.00 1.08
C THR A 109 22.16 34.41 -0.10
N GLN A 110 23.48 34.59 0.11
CA GLN A 110 24.43 34.97 -0.93
C GLN A 110 25.24 33.80 -1.48
N ASN A 111 25.28 32.70 -0.76
CA ASN A 111 25.94 31.45 -1.17
C ASN A 111 25.18 30.26 -0.55
N ASP A 112 25.52 29.06 -1.00
CA ASP A 112 24.81 27.83 -0.58
C ASP A 112 25.27 27.30 0.80
N LYS A 113 25.94 28.11 1.63
CA LYS A 113 26.38 27.68 2.95
C LYS A 113 25.25 27.68 3.94
N ILE A 114 25.17 26.60 4.71
CA ILE A 114 24.27 26.46 5.84
C ILE A 114 25.02 25.93 7.06
N LYS A 115 24.46 26.16 8.23
CA LYS A 115 24.81 25.48 9.48
C LYS A 115 23.53 24.87 10.03
N VAL A 116 23.56 23.61 10.39
CA VAL A 116 22.42 22.86 10.89
C VAL A 116 22.73 22.30 12.27
N TRP A 117 21.84 22.50 13.23
CA TRP A 117 21.94 21.96 14.58
C TRP A 117 20.72 21.09 14.89
N LYS A 118 20.94 20.10 15.75
CA LYS A 118 19.94 19.18 16.23
C LYS A 118 19.81 19.33 17.76
N TYR A 119 18.62 19.61 18.26
CA TYR A 119 18.26 19.82 19.68
C TYR A 119 18.85 21.04 20.36
N SER A 120 20.11 21.37 20.16
CA SER A 120 20.79 22.51 20.83
C SER A 120 21.73 23.19 19.83
N ILE A 121 21.94 24.48 20.05
CA ILE A 121 22.90 25.27 19.28
C ILE A 121 24.07 25.55 20.21
N GLU A 122 25.17 24.85 20.02
CA GLU A 122 26.42 25.04 20.73
C GLU A 122 27.50 25.51 19.76
N ASP A 123 28.49 26.21 20.23
CA ASP A 123 29.62 26.65 19.42
C ASP A 123 30.30 25.39 18.83
N ASP A 124 30.44 25.35 17.51
CA ASP A 124 31.05 24.27 16.71
C ASP A 124 30.37 22.89 16.74
N SER A 125 29.15 22.78 17.25
CA SER A 125 28.39 21.53 17.32
C SER A 125 27.40 21.30 16.15
N PHE A 126 27.58 22.00 15.04
CA PHE A 126 26.72 21.82 13.86
C PHE A 126 27.01 20.51 13.12
N LEU A 127 26.00 19.99 12.41
CA LEU A 127 26.10 18.76 11.65
C LEU A 127 26.96 19.00 10.39
N GLU A 128 28.21 18.52 10.38
CA GLU A 128 29.18 18.76 9.30
C GLU A 128 28.76 18.17 7.95
N ASN A 129 27.94 17.14 7.95
CA ASN A 129 27.43 16.49 6.73
C ASN A 129 26.31 17.29 6.07
N GLU A 130 25.63 18.17 6.78
CA GLU A 130 24.54 18.98 6.29
C GLU A 130 25.09 20.23 5.58
N LYS A 131 25.20 20.16 4.25
CA LYS A 131 25.84 21.22 3.43
C LYS A 131 24.86 22.02 2.60
N THR A 132 23.65 21.52 2.39
CA THR A 132 22.59 22.15 1.59
C THR A 132 21.24 21.95 2.27
N ILE A 133 20.30 22.86 2.02
CA ILE A 133 18.92 22.66 2.44
C ILE A 133 18.32 21.44 1.75
N ASP A 134 17.70 20.58 2.53
CA ASP A 134 17.07 19.35 2.06
C ASP A 134 15.55 19.33 2.36
N SER A 135 14.88 18.24 2.03
CA SER A 135 13.45 18.06 2.26
C SER A 135 13.11 17.89 3.73
N MET A 136 11.86 18.11 4.10
CA MET A 136 11.38 17.88 5.47
C MET A 136 11.53 16.41 5.88
N GLU A 137 11.35 15.46 4.95
CA GLU A 137 11.59 14.04 5.20
C GLU A 137 13.03 13.78 5.64
N HIS A 138 14.01 14.46 5.02
CA HIS A 138 15.40 14.36 5.42
C HIS A 138 15.57 14.83 6.88
N TYR A 139 15.03 16.00 7.24
CA TYR A 139 15.16 16.51 8.61
C TYR A 139 14.42 15.64 9.64
N VAL A 140 13.29 15.06 9.29
CA VAL A 140 12.61 14.05 10.13
C VAL A 140 13.51 12.82 10.32
N SER A 141 14.19 12.38 9.27
CA SER A 141 15.08 11.22 9.32
C SER A 141 16.29 11.41 10.23
N LEU A 142 16.74 12.65 10.46
CA LEU A 142 17.84 12.95 11.39
C LEU A 142 17.49 12.59 12.85
N PHE A 143 16.20 12.47 13.16
CA PHE A 143 15.72 12.04 14.48
C PHE A 143 15.25 10.61 14.49
N SER A 144 15.18 9.94 13.34
CA SER A 144 14.83 8.53 13.35
C SER A 144 15.93 7.76 14.06
N GLU A 145 15.52 6.99 15.04
CA GLU A 145 16.40 6.14 15.82
C GLU A 145 16.94 4.97 14.99
N ASN A 146 16.33 4.78 13.83
CA ASN A 146 16.73 3.79 12.83
C ASN A 146 17.67 4.46 11.82
N LYS A 147 18.70 3.74 11.41
CA LYS A 147 19.54 4.11 10.28
C LYS A 147 18.67 4.30 9.05
N GLN A 148 19.13 5.14 8.10
CA GLN A 148 18.46 5.42 6.83
C GLN A 148 17.77 4.20 6.25
N ASN A 149 16.57 4.40 5.72
CA ASN A 149 15.87 3.38 4.93
C ASN A 149 16.81 2.78 3.88
N ASP A 150 17.17 1.50 4.06
CA ASP A 150 18.08 0.79 3.15
C ASP A 150 17.38 -0.44 2.59
N ARG A 151 16.68 -0.23 1.49
CA ARG A 151 15.91 -1.26 0.79
C ARG A 151 16.75 -2.46 0.38
N GLU A 152 17.95 -2.23 -0.17
CA GLU A 152 18.80 -3.31 -0.66
C GLU A 152 19.36 -4.15 0.49
N LEU A 153 19.79 -3.49 1.55
CA LEU A 153 20.29 -4.15 2.74
C LEU A 153 19.20 -4.98 3.43
N VAL A 154 18.00 -4.39 3.58
CA VAL A 154 16.85 -5.11 4.16
C VAL A 154 16.49 -6.34 3.34
N LEU A 155 16.41 -6.23 2.01
CA LEU A 155 16.12 -7.37 1.14
C LEU A 155 17.21 -8.44 1.23
N ARG A 156 18.49 -8.07 1.20
CA ARG A 156 19.60 -9.02 1.35
C ARG A 156 19.51 -9.76 2.70
N ASN A 157 19.33 -9.02 3.79
CA ASN A 157 19.20 -9.61 5.13
C ASN A 157 17.95 -10.46 5.27
N THR A 158 16.88 -10.16 4.53
CA THR A 158 15.67 -10.97 4.45
C THR A 158 15.95 -12.35 3.84
N TYR A 159 16.73 -12.41 2.76
CA TYR A 159 17.17 -13.69 2.19
C TYR A 159 18.01 -14.49 3.18
N GLU A 160 18.96 -13.86 3.86
CA GLU A 160 19.79 -14.52 4.86
C GLU A 160 18.98 -15.02 6.06
N LEU A 161 17.97 -14.25 6.50
CA LEU A 161 17.05 -14.67 7.55
C LEU A 161 16.21 -15.88 7.10
N ASN A 162 15.73 -15.89 5.87
CA ASN A 162 14.99 -17.03 5.33
C ASN A 162 15.83 -18.30 5.28
N GLU A 163 17.12 -18.22 4.92
CA GLU A 163 18.07 -19.32 4.97
C GLU A 163 18.33 -19.78 6.42
N LEU A 164 18.43 -18.85 7.36
CA LEU A 164 18.54 -19.18 8.79
C LEU A 164 17.34 -19.96 9.27
N LEU A 165 16.13 -19.51 8.98
CA LEU A 165 14.89 -20.19 9.37
C LEU A 165 14.76 -21.56 8.70
N HIS A 166 15.27 -21.73 7.48
CA HIS A 166 15.35 -23.02 6.81
C HIS A 166 16.27 -23.98 7.57
N LYS A 167 17.47 -23.53 7.96
CA LYS A 167 18.42 -24.32 8.76
C LYS A 167 17.86 -24.72 10.14
N LYS A 168 16.98 -23.89 10.72
CA LYS A 168 16.27 -24.17 11.98
C LYS A 168 15.01 -25.01 11.79
N ASP A 169 14.77 -25.57 10.61
CA ASP A 169 13.61 -26.41 10.26
C ASP A 169 12.23 -25.71 10.41
N ILE A 170 12.19 -24.38 10.31
CA ILE A 170 10.91 -23.65 10.30
C ILE A 170 10.27 -23.80 8.91
N ASP A 171 9.03 -24.28 8.90
CA ASP A 171 8.28 -24.49 7.67
C ASP A 171 8.12 -23.21 6.87
N GLU A 172 8.30 -23.32 5.56
CA GLU A 172 8.22 -22.21 4.63
C GLU A 172 6.91 -21.41 4.79
N LYS A 173 5.78 -22.11 4.97
CA LYS A 173 4.45 -21.51 5.17
C LYS A 173 4.33 -20.66 6.44
N LEU A 174 5.11 -20.96 7.47
CA LEU A 174 5.04 -20.28 8.75
C LEU A 174 5.98 -19.09 8.85
N ARG A 175 7.03 -19.02 8.03
CA ARG A 175 8.13 -18.07 8.20
C ARG A 175 7.65 -16.63 8.21
N SER A 176 6.76 -16.26 7.31
CA SER A 176 6.23 -14.89 7.22
C SER A 176 5.51 -14.50 8.51
N GLN A 177 4.58 -15.32 8.97
CA GLN A 177 3.84 -15.04 10.21
C GLN A 177 4.75 -15.11 11.45
N PHE A 178 5.69 -16.06 11.49
CA PHE A 178 6.67 -16.18 12.57
C PHE A 178 7.54 -14.92 12.69
N VAL A 179 8.12 -14.48 11.58
CA VAL A 179 8.98 -13.28 11.55
C VAL A 179 8.17 -12.03 11.86
N GLY A 180 6.95 -11.93 11.35
CA GLY A 180 6.04 -10.83 11.66
C GLY A 180 5.72 -10.74 13.16
N THR A 181 5.40 -11.87 13.76
CA THR A 181 5.13 -11.97 15.21
C THR A 181 6.38 -11.63 16.04
N ALA A 182 7.56 -12.11 15.62
CA ALA A 182 8.82 -11.77 16.25
C ALA A 182 9.16 -10.27 16.15
N LEU A 183 8.89 -9.66 14.98
CA LEU A 183 9.09 -8.22 14.79
C LEU A 183 8.16 -7.38 15.68
N LEU A 184 6.90 -7.78 15.85
CA LEU A 184 5.98 -7.10 16.78
C LEU A 184 6.52 -7.14 18.22
N TYR A 185 7.01 -8.31 18.67
CA TYR A 185 7.63 -8.46 19.96
C TYR A 185 8.88 -7.58 20.12
N ILE A 186 9.76 -7.56 19.12
CA ILE A 186 10.95 -6.70 19.12
C ILE A 186 10.56 -5.22 19.23
N LYS A 187 9.60 -4.76 18.42
CA LYS A 187 9.09 -3.36 18.46
C LYS A 187 8.61 -2.98 19.86
N ASP A 188 7.86 -3.87 20.49
CA ASP A 188 7.32 -3.63 21.82
C ASP A 188 8.44 -3.58 22.89
N ILE A 189 9.41 -4.51 22.86
CA ILE A 189 10.56 -4.50 23.79
C ILE A 189 11.42 -3.25 23.59
N VAL A 190 11.74 -2.88 22.34
CA VAL A 190 12.51 -1.68 22.00
C VAL A 190 11.83 -0.45 22.59
N LYS A 191 10.51 -0.32 22.39
CA LYS A 191 9.70 0.78 22.93
C LYS A 191 9.66 0.78 24.46
N ARG A 192 9.35 -0.35 25.08
CA ARG A 192 9.24 -0.46 26.57
C ARG A 192 10.56 -0.18 27.27
N LYS A 193 11.68 -0.56 26.68
CA LYS A 193 13.02 -0.35 27.23
C LYS A 193 13.70 0.94 26.77
N ASN A 194 13.04 1.71 25.92
CA ASN A 194 13.58 2.94 25.33
C ASN A 194 14.98 2.76 24.70
N ILE A 195 15.09 1.74 23.82
CA ILE A 195 16.36 1.32 23.22
C ILE A 195 16.53 1.98 21.85
N THR A 196 17.71 2.54 21.59
CA THR A 196 18.10 3.12 20.31
C THR A 196 18.90 2.11 19.47
N LEU A 197 18.33 1.65 18.35
CA LEU A 197 18.93 0.56 17.54
C LEU A 197 20.15 0.99 16.70
N SER A 198 20.42 2.28 16.57
CA SER A 198 21.63 2.79 15.90
C SER A 198 22.91 2.54 16.70
N ASP A 199 22.78 2.22 17.98
CA ASP A 199 23.90 2.02 18.89
C ASP A 199 24.20 0.53 19.10
N LYS A 200 25.47 0.14 18.89
CA LYS A 200 25.94 -1.23 19.09
C LYS A 200 25.80 -1.70 20.55
N GLU A 201 25.93 -0.80 21.49
CA GLU A 201 25.80 -1.08 22.92
C GLU A 201 24.35 -1.46 23.25
N SER A 202 23.39 -0.73 22.71
CA SER A 202 21.97 -1.01 22.85
C SER A 202 21.56 -2.37 22.26
N VAL A 203 22.12 -2.74 21.11
CA VAL A 203 21.91 -4.09 20.53
C VAL A 203 22.51 -5.17 21.41
N SER A 204 23.67 -4.91 22.04
CA SER A 204 24.29 -5.84 23.00
C SER A 204 23.48 -6.02 24.27
N LEU A 205 22.84 -4.95 24.76
CA LEU A 205 21.90 -5.01 25.89
C LEU A 205 20.66 -5.85 25.57
N LEU A 206 20.11 -5.71 24.37
CA LEU A 206 19.01 -6.57 23.92
C LEU A 206 19.41 -8.04 23.84
N LYS A 207 20.61 -8.33 23.33
CA LYS A 207 21.14 -9.67 23.28
C LYS A 207 21.22 -10.28 24.68
N ALA A 208 21.87 -9.59 25.61
CA ALA A 208 21.97 -10.05 27.01
C ALA A 208 20.58 -10.25 27.65
N TYR A 209 19.65 -9.33 27.40
CA TYR A 209 18.28 -9.46 27.89
C TYR A 209 17.60 -10.75 27.41
N TRP A 210 17.72 -11.09 26.13
CA TRP A 210 17.10 -12.31 25.59
C TRP A 210 17.85 -13.58 26.01
N GLU A 211 19.18 -13.52 26.18
CA GLU A 211 19.99 -14.65 26.67
C GLU A 211 19.65 -15.04 28.12
N ASP A 212 19.21 -14.06 28.93
CA ASP A 212 18.76 -14.29 30.32
C ASP A 212 17.32 -14.86 30.43
N LEU A 213 16.58 -14.92 29.30
CA LEU A 213 15.23 -15.49 29.27
C LEU A 213 15.25 -17.00 28.99
N SER A 214 14.17 -17.67 29.32
CA SER A 214 13.86 -19.00 28.81
C SER A 214 12.95 -18.90 27.58
N GLU A 215 12.90 -19.97 26.79
CA GLU A 215 12.00 -20.06 25.62
C GLU A 215 10.54 -19.79 26.02
N LYS A 216 10.12 -20.26 27.21
CA LYS A 216 8.76 -20.00 27.72
C LYS A 216 8.51 -18.52 28.00
N LEU A 217 9.52 -17.79 28.51
CA LEU A 217 9.39 -16.35 28.79
C LEU A 217 9.37 -15.53 27.51
N ILE A 218 10.12 -15.93 26.48
CA ILE A 218 10.01 -15.28 25.16
C ILE A 218 8.60 -15.48 24.59
N CYS A 219 8.07 -16.70 24.60
CA CYS A 219 6.72 -16.97 24.14
C CYS A 219 5.66 -16.18 24.93
N ALA A 220 5.78 -16.10 26.26
CA ALA A 220 4.89 -15.31 27.09
C ALA A 220 4.98 -13.81 26.79
N GLY A 221 6.18 -13.27 26.52
CA GLY A 221 6.37 -11.89 26.11
C GLY A 221 5.74 -11.58 24.74
N VAL A 222 5.78 -12.52 23.81
CA VAL A 222 5.08 -12.41 22.52
C VAL A 222 3.56 -12.38 22.74
N GLU A 223 3.01 -13.24 23.61
CA GLU A 223 1.58 -13.26 23.94
C GLU A 223 1.15 -11.92 24.57
N GLU A 224 1.89 -11.41 25.54
CA GLU A 224 1.63 -10.11 26.16
C GLU A 224 1.64 -8.96 25.15
N THR A 225 2.60 -8.98 24.23
CA THR A 225 2.65 -8.00 23.13
C THR A 225 1.39 -8.03 22.26
N LEU A 226 0.95 -9.23 21.86
CA LEU A 226 -0.27 -9.41 21.04
C LEU A 226 -1.52 -8.97 21.81
N GLU A 227 -1.60 -9.28 23.11
CA GLU A 227 -2.71 -8.83 23.97
C GLU A 227 -2.80 -7.31 24.07
N GLY A 228 -1.66 -6.65 24.17
CA GLY A 228 -1.57 -5.18 24.16
C GLY A 228 -2.00 -4.56 22.83
N LEU A 229 -1.46 -5.08 21.73
CA LEU A 229 -1.73 -4.56 20.38
C LEU A 229 -3.19 -4.76 19.93
N LEU A 230 -3.79 -5.89 20.29
CA LEU A 230 -5.18 -6.22 19.94
C LEU A 230 -6.20 -5.73 20.98
N ASN A 231 -5.79 -4.88 21.92
CA ASN A 231 -6.71 -4.36 22.92
C ASN A 231 -7.80 -3.49 22.27
N GLY A 232 -9.08 -3.84 22.50
CA GLY A 232 -10.23 -3.21 21.86
C GLY A 232 -10.58 -3.77 20.47
N SER A 233 -9.80 -4.71 19.91
CA SER A 233 -10.11 -5.37 18.64
C SER A 233 -11.27 -6.34 18.77
N GLU A 234 -12.16 -6.37 17.77
CA GLU A 234 -13.19 -7.40 17.65
C GLU A 234 -12.51 -8.78 17.48
N ASN A 235 -13.05 -9.79 18.19
CA ASN A 235 -12.50 -11.15 18.19
C ASN A 235 -11.03 -11.26 18.66
N LYS A 236 -10.58 -10.38 19.56
CA LYS A 236 -9.24 -10.36 20.15
C LYS A 236 -8.77 -11.76 20.54
N THR A 237 -9.54 -12.47 21.36
CA THR A 237 -9.18 -13.81 21.88
C THR A 237 -8.91 -14.78 20.73
N LYS A 238 -9.79 -14.82 19.73
CA LYS A 238 -9.63 -15.72 18.58
C LYS A 238 -8.40 -15.40 17.76
N LYS A 239 -8.10 -14.11 17.53
CA LYS A 239 -6.89 -13.67 16.81
C LYS A 239 -5.62 -14.09 17.53
N ILE A 240 -5.58 -13.92 18.85
CA ILE A 240 -4.44 -14.34 19.67
C ILE A 240 -4.29 -15.86 19.65
N GLU A 241 -5.36 -16.62 19.90
CA GLU A 241 -5.35 -18.08 19.86
C GLU A 241 -4.84 -18.62 18.52
N LEU A 242 -5.24 -18.00 17.41
CA LEU A 242 -4.80 -18.37 16.07
C LEU A 242 -3.29 -18.18 15.91
N ILE A 243 -2.77 -17.01 16.27
CA ILE A 243 -1.32 -16.74 16.19
C ILE A 243 -0.56 -17.68 17.13
N GLN A 244 -1.07 -17.91 18.34
CA GLN A 244 -0.50 -18.86 19.28
C GLN A 244 -0.47 -20.28 18.69
N ASN A 245 -1.56 -20.76 18.13
CA ASN A 245 -1.67 -22.11 17.58
C ASN A 245 -0.73 -22.29 16.38
N ASN A 246 -0.72 -21.31 15.47
CA ASN A 246 0.10 -21.36 14.26
C ASN A 246 1.59 -21.24 14.57
N ILE A 247 1.99 -20.37 15.48
CA ILE A 247 3.39 -20.03 15.74
C ILE A 247 3.87 -20.62 17.07
N LEU A 248 3.40 -20.15 18.21
CA LEU A 248 3.99 -20.47 19.51
C LEU A 248 3.78 -21.93 19.94
N LYS A 249 2.66 -22.54 19.55
CA LYS A 249 2.34 -23.95 19.81
C LYS A 249 2.83 -24.89 18.72
N ASN A 250 3.38 -24.37 17.60
CA ASN A 250 3.92 -25.18 16.52
C ASN A 250 5.08 -26.04 17.00
N GLN A 251 5.09 -27.32 16.61
CA GLN A 251 6.09 -28.29 17.10
C GLN A 251 7.53 -27.93 16.71
N LYS A 252 7.72 -27.31 15.55
CA LYS A 252 9.04 -26.87 15.07
C LYS A 252 9.52 -25.64 15.84
N VAL A 253 8.64 -24.68 16.10
CA VAL A 253 8.96 -23.50 16.91
C VAL A 253 9.26 -23.90 18.37
N LYS A 254 8.52 -24.85 18.94
CA LYS A 254 8.80 -25.40 20.30
C LYS A 254 10.15 -26.12 20.45
N ARG A 255 10.76 -26.53 19.33
CA ARG A 255 12.11 -27.17 19.35
C ARG A 255 13.23 -26.14 19.31
N LEU A 256 12.95 -24.87 19.03
CA LEU A 256 13.95 -23.82 19.07
C LEU A 256 14.49 -23.67 20.50
N LYS A 257 15.81 -23.71 20.62
CA LYS A 257 16.50 -23.40 21.86
C LYS A 257 16.62 -21.91 22.06
N ILE A 258 16.91 -21.47 23.25
CA ILE A 258 17.11 -20.04 23.54
C ILE A 258 18.16 -19.41 22.61
N SER A 259 19.24 -20.11 22.31
CA SER A 259 20.26 -19.66 21.38
C SER A 259 19.72 -19.43 19.96
N ASP A 260 18.77 -20.26 19.51
CA ASP A 260 18.12 -20.12 18.20
C ASP A 260 17.19 -18.90 18.18
N TRP A 261 16.42 -18.71 19.25
CA TRP A 261 15.58 -17.52 19.42
C TRP A 261 16.42 -16.23 19.40
N VAL A 262 17.49 -16.19 20.20
CA VAL A 262 18.38 -15.01 20.26
C VAL A 262 19.01 -14.72 18.90
N GLU A 263 19.49 -15.73 18.18
CA GLU A 263 20.05 -15.59 16.84
C GLU A 263 19.03 -14.97 15.86
N ILE A 264 17.80 -15.49 15.85
CA ILE A 264 16.71 -15.00 14.98
C ILE A 264 16.32 -13.57 15.35
N LEU A 265 16.06 -13.30 16.65
CA LEU A 265 15.66 -11.98 17.12
C LEU A 265 16.72 -10.92 16.83
N LEU A 266 18.01 -11.24 17.02
CA LEU A 266 19.11 -10.33 16.67
C LEU A 266 19.21 -10.09 15.16
N LYS A 267 19.04 -11.14 14.34
CA LYS A 267 19.07 -11.00 12.89
C LYS A 267 17.94 -10.08 12.39
N ILE A 268 16.74 -10.18 12.98
CA ILE A 268 15.61 -9.28 12.66
C ILE A 268 15.94 -7.88 13.17
N THR A 269 16.41 -7.71 14.38
CA THR A 269 16.65 -6.41 15.01
C THR A 269 17.74 -5.63 14.29
N SER A 270 18.95 -6.18 14.24
CA SER A 270 20.15 -5.50 13.72
C SER A 270 20.30 -5.57 12.22
N GLY A 271 19.69 -6.58 11.57
CA GLY A 271 19.80 -6.77 10.13
C GLY A 271 18.65 -6.18 9.33
N ILE A 272 17.49 -5.97 9.94
CA ILE A 272 16.27 -5.56 9.24
C ILE A 272 15.64 -4.34 9.91
N TYR A 273 15.12 -4.49 11.12
CA TYR A 273 14.37 -3.43 11.78
C TYR A 273 15.17 -2.15 12.00
N ALA A 274 16.48 -2.24 12.27
CA ALA A 274 17.37 -1.09 12.41
C ALA A 274 17.53 -0.26 11.12
N TYR A 275 17.10 -0.77 9.99
CA TYR A 275 17.19 -0.12 8.66
C TYR A 275 15.82 0.24 8.08
N ILE A 276 14.78 0.22 8.90
CA ILE A 276 13.41 0.59 8.49
C ILE A 276 12.91 1.68 9.43
N ASP A 277 12.69 2.87 8.88
CA ASP A 277 11.96 3.92 9.59
C ASP A 277 10.44 3.71 9.43
N THR A 278 9.84 3.05 10.40
CA THR A 278 8.40 2.71 10.36
C THR A 278 7.47 3.92 10.47
N GLN A 279 8.00 5.12 10.67
CA GLN A 279 7.21 6.36 10.70
C GLN A 279 7.15 7.03 9.33
N SER A 280 8.11 6.76 8.45
CA SER A 280 8.12 7.30 7.09
C SER A 280 7.34 6.43 6.10
N ALA A 281 6.81 7.06 5.04
CA ALA A 281 6.13 6.34 3.96
C ALA A 281 7.07 5.33 3.26
N GLU A 282 8.32 5.73 3.02
CA GLU A 282 9.33 4.86 2.43
C GLU A 282 9.65 3.65 3.31
N GLY A 283 9.78 3.87 4.63
CA GLY A 283 10.00 2.77 5.57
C GLY A 283 8.81 1.81 5.66
N GLN A 284 7.58 2.30 5.54
CA GLN A 284 6.39 1.46 5.43
C GLN A 284 6.40 0.62 4.14
N ASP A 285 6.83 1.20 3.02
CA ASP A 285 7.00 0.46 1.76
C ASP A 285 8.09 -0.62 1.87
N ILE A 286 9.22 -0.31 2.51
CA ILE A 286 10.29 -1.30 2.76
C ILE A 286 9.81 -2.42 3.68
N LEU A 287 9.04 -2.09 4.70
CA LEU A 287 8.44 -3.08 5.60
C LEU A 287 7.50 -4.02 4.86
N ASN A 288 6.67 -3.47 3.97
CA ASN A 288 5.81 -4.25 3.09
C ASN A 288 6.64 -5.18 2.19
N LEU A 289 7.67 -4.68 1.52
CA LEU A 289 8.58 -5.48 0.69
C LEU A 289 9.27 -6.61 1.45
N PHE A 290 9.66 -6.37 2.71
CA PHE A 290 10.21 -7.39 3.58
C PHE A 290 9.25 -8.58 3.74
N PHE A 291 7.97 -8.32 4.03
CA PHE A 291 6.97 -9.39 4.15
C PHE A 291 6.68 -10.10 2.83
N ILE A 292 6.64 -9.38 1.73
CA ILE A 292 6.46 -9.97 0.41
C ILE A 292 7.59 -10.91 0.05
N ALA A 293 8.83 -10.55 0.39
CA ALA A 293 9.97 -11.43 0.17
C ALA A 293 9.79 -12.80 0.87
N PHE A 294 9.21 -12.82 2.09
CA PHE A 294 8.85 -14.08 2.75
C PHE A 294 7.67 -14.79 2.07
N ASN A 295 6.64 -14.05 1.67
CA ASN A 295 5.45 -14.63 1.04
C ASN A 295 5.76 -15.29 -0.32
N LYS A 296 6.76 -14.82 -1.06
CA LYS A 296 7.21 -15.48 -2.30
C LYS A 296 7.61 -16.94 -2.11
N TYR A 297 8.08 -17.31 -0.95
CA TYR A 297 8.47 -18.69 -0.64
C TYR A 297 7.30 -19.55 -0.18
N THR A 298 6.24 -18.95 0.38
CA THR A 298 5.04 -19.68 0.82
C THR A 298 4.15 -20.15 -0.32
N GLY A 299 4.14 -19.43 -1.45
CA GLY A 299 3.24 -19.67 -2.58
C GLY A 299 3.48 -20.95 -3.38
N LYS A 300 4.60 -21.68 -3.16
CA LYS A 300 4.86 -22.96 -3.85
C LYS A 300 4.04 -24.11 -3.30
N ALA A 301 3.48 -23.98 -2.12
CA ALA A 301 2.83 -25.07 -1.40
C ALA A 301 1.32 -25.17 -1.62
N ASP A 302 0.64 -24.08 -1.99
CA ASP A 302 -0.80 -24.06 -2.27
C ASP A 302 -1.06 -23.62 -3.71
N LYS A 303 -1.44 -24.56 -4.56
CA LYS A 303 -1.76 -24.33 -5.98
C LYS A 303 -2.97 -23.41 -6.22
N ASN A 304 -3.71 -23.08 -5.17
CA ASN A 304 -4.97 -22.32 -5.25
C ASN A 304 -4.87 -20.88 -4.72
N GLN A 305 -3.76 -20.47 -4.09
CA GLN A 305 -3.54 -19.11 -3.62
C GLN A 305 -2.42 -18.46 -4.41
N ALA A 306 -2.76 -17.57 -5.32
CA ALA A 306 -1.81 -16.70 -6.01
C ALA A 306 -1.75 -15.36 -5.29
N PHE A 307 -0.59 -15.04 -4.71
CA PHE A 307 -0.37 -13.70 -4.14
C PHE A 307 -0.40 -12.65 -5.26
N THR A 308 -1.14 -11.59 -5.04
CA THR A 308 -1.17 -10.47 -5.97
C THR A 308 0.18 -9.74 -5.91
N PRO A 309 0.85 -9.49 -7.06
CA PRO A 309 2.09 -8.73 -7.08
C PRO A 309 1.88 -7.30 -6.60
N ASP A 310 2.83 -6.77 -5.82
CA ASP A 310 2.71 -5.44 -5.21
C ASP A 310 2.48 -4.30 -6.18
N HIS A 311 3.21 -4.29 -7.27
CA HIS A 311 3.03 -3.27 -8.30
C HIS A 311 1.61 -3.28 -8.88
N ILE A 312 0.92 -4.42 -8.88
CA ILE A 312 -0.48 -4.51 -9.29
C ILE A 312 -1.40 -4.04 -8.16
N THR A 313 -1.09 -4.38 -6.90
CA THR A 313 -1.87 -3.83 -5.76
C THR A 313 -1.74 -2.32 -5.69
N GLU A 314 -0.55 -1.77 -5.90
CA GLU A 314 -0.31 -0.34 -5.97
C GLU A 314 -1.09 0.32 -7.11
N PHE A 315 -1.00 -0.24 -8.32
CA PHE A 315 -1.74 0.24 -9.48
C PHE A 315 -3.26 0.27 -9.21
N MET A 316 -3.83 -0.79 -8.62
CA MET A 316 -5.25 -0.85 -8.30
C MET A 316 -5.66 0.18 -7.23
N CYS A 317 -4.82 0.44 -6.24
CA CYS A 317 -5.04 1.50 -5.28
C CYS A 317 -5.01 2.90 -5.93
N ARG A 318 -4.06 3.14 -6.85
CA ARG A 318 -3.92 4.44 -7.51
C ARG A 318 -5.02 4.72 -8.52
N ILE A 319 -5.47 3.70 -9.28
CA ILE A 319 -6.47 3.87 -10.33
C ILE A 319 -7.88 4.06 -9.77
N THR A 320 -8.11 3.69 -8.51
CA THR A 320 -9.37 3.90 -7.80
C THR A 320 -9.45 5.25 -7.09
N ASP A 321 -8.46 6.12 -7.29
CA ASP A 321 -8.36 7.46 -6.68
C ASP A 321 -8.44 7.41 -5.15
N MET A 322 -7.67 6.49 -4.56
CA MET A 322 -7.61 6.28 -3.13
C MET A 322 -6.93 7.44 -2.41
N ASP A 323 -7.58 7.96 -1.38
CA ASP A 323 -7.08 8.97 -0.46
C ASP A 323 -7.47 8.64 1.00
N ARG A 324 -7.00 9.46 1.96
CA ARG A 324 -7.24 9.30 3.41
C ARG A 324 -8.71 9.33 3.82
N THR A 325 -9.63 9.73 2.96
CA THR A 325 -11.06 9.84 3.29
C THR A 325 -11.86 8.59 2.93
N LYS A 326 -11.26 7.66 2.18
CA LYS A 326 -11.93 6.49 1.60
C LYS A 326 -11.91 5.30 2.54
N ARG A 327 -13.05 4.64 2.69
CA ARG A 327 -13.14 3.35 3.35
C ARG A 327 -12.91 2.24 2.33
N VAL A 328 -11.97 1.35 2.62
CA VAL A 328 -11.52 0.30 1.72
C VAL A 328 -11.95 -1.06 2.24
N PHE A 329 -12.41 -1.91 1.34
CA PHE A 329 -12.83 -3.26 1.65
C PHE A 329 -12.21 -4.27 0.68
N ASP A 330 -11.69 -5.37 1.22
CA ASP A 330 -11.26 -6.53 0.45
C ASP A 330 -11.99 -7.78 0.96
N GLY A 331 -12.84 -8.35 0.10
CA GLY A 331 -13.67 -9.51 0.45
C GLY A 331 -12.95 -10.85 0.38
N THR A 332 -11.72 -10.87 -0.11
CA THR A 332 -10.87 -12.06 -0.31
C THR A 332 -9.41 -11.73 -0.02
N CYS A 333 -9.17 -11.17 1.18
CA CYS A 333 -7.97 -10.40 1.42
C CYS A 333 -6.68 -11.22 1.47
N GLY A 334 -6.75 -12.54 1.57
CA GLY A 334 -5.57 -13.39 1.62
C GLY A 334 -4.63 -12.97 2.75
N SER A 335 -3.39 -12.69 2.44
CA SER A 335 -2.39 -12.16 3.38
C SER A 335 -2.57 -10.67 3.73
N GLY A 336 -3.57 -9.99 3.18
CA GLY A 336 -3.85 -8.58 3.41
C GLY A 336 -3.07 -7.61 2.52
N SER A 337 -2.49 -8.05 1.40
CA SER A 337 -1.64 -7.19 0.56
C SER A 337 -2.34 -5.92 0.07
N PHE A 338 -3.60 -6.01 -0.40
CA PHE A 338 -4.39 -4.82 -0.76
C PHE A 338 -4.66 -3.92 0.44
N LEU A 339 -4.94 -4.49 1.60
CA LEU A 339 -5.27 -3.74 2.81
C LEU A 339 -4.05 -2.98 3.33
N VAL A 340 -2.88 -3.63 3.33
CA VAL A 340 -1.60 -2.98 3.70
C VAL A 340 -1.28 -1.86 2.73
N GLN A 341 -1.36 -2.11 1.42
CA GLN A 341 -1.09 -1.10 0.41
C GLN A 341 -2.05 0.10 0.51
N ALA A 342 -3.34 -0.16 0.77
CA ALA A 342 -4.33 0.88 1.02
C ALA A 342 -3.99 1.69 2.27
N LEU A 343 -3.65 1.03 3.38
CA LEU A 343 -3.25 1.67 4.63
C LEU A 343 -2.04 2.58 4.43
N VAL A 344 -0.96 2.05 3.85
CA VAL A 344 0.29 2.80 3.60
C VAL A 344 0.01 4.03 2.74
N LYS A 345 -0.78 3.88 1.67
CA LYS A 345 -1.13 4.98 0.77
C LYS A 345 -1.98 6.06 1.46
N GLN A 346 -2.93 5.67 2.28
CA GLN A 346 -3.77 6.62 3.03
C GLN A 346 -2.97 7.34 4.11
N LEU A 347 -2.06 6.65 4.81
CA LEU A 347 -1.16 7.27 5.78
C LEU A 347 -0.20 8.26 5.10
N ALA A 348 0.34 7.90 3.94
CA ALA A 348 1.15 8.83 3.13
C ALA A 348 0.35 10.08 2.73
N ASP A 349 -0.92 9.92 2.32
CA ASP A 349 -1.80 11.05 2.01
C ASP A 349 -2.06 11.93 3.24
N CYS A 350 -2.28 11.34 4.44
CA CYS A 350 -2.37 12.13 5.68
C CYS A 350 -1.13 13.00 5.91
N ASN A 351 0.06 12.43 5.69
CA ASN A 351 1.33 13.10 5.95
C ASN A 351 1.64 14.21 4.94
N THR A 352 1.18 14.06 3.68
CA THR A 352 1.42 15.06 2.62
C THR A 352 0.52 16.29 2.71
N MET A 353 -0.50 16.27 3.56
CA MET A 353 -1.43 17.40 3.69
C MET A 353 -0.80 18.57 4.43
N ASN A 354 -1.07 19.77 3.93
CA ASN A 354 -0.63 20.99 4.57
C ASN A 354 -1.57 21.35 5.74
N THR A 355 -1.26 20.79 6.91
CA THR A 355 -2.04 21.00 8.15
C THR A 355 -1.20 20.68 9.38
N THR A 356 -1.76 20.87 10.58
CA THR A 356 -1.05 20.63 11.85
C THR A 356 -0.75 19.14 12.06
N SER A 357 0.32 18.85 12.82
CA SER A 357 0.68 17.46 13.19
C SER A 357 -0.45 16.75 13.94
N GLU A 358 -1.17 17.45 14.80
CA GLU A 358 -2.33 16.90 15.52
C GLU A 358 -3.43 16.44 14.56
N GLN A 359 -3.71 17.24 13.52
CA GLN A 359 -4.71 16.89 12.52
C GLN A 359 -4.26 15.70 11.69
N LYS A 360 -2.99 15.62 11.27
CA LYS A 360 -2.41 14.48 10.57
C LYS A 360 -2.51 13.21 11.40
N MET A 361 -2.15 13.30 12.67
CA MET A 361 -2.23 12.19 13.63
C MET A 361 -3.67 11.73 13.81
N SER A 362 -4.63 12.65 13.98
CA SER A 362 -6.05 12.33 14.08
C SER A 362 -6.58 11.61 12.84
N TRP A 363 -6.21 12.05 11.63
CA TRP A 363 -6.57 11.38 10.39
C TRP A 363 -5.93 10.00 10.29
N SER A 364 -4.64 9.88 10.63
CA SER A 364 -3.91 8.60 10.60
C SER A 364 -4.54 7.57 11.54
N GLU A 365 -4.96 7.99 12.74
CA GLU A 365 -5.69 7.11 13.66
C GLU A 365 -7.07 6.72 13.14
N THR A 366 -7.78 7.64 12.49
CA THR A 366 -9.08 7.35 11.85
C THR A 366 -8.92 6.33 10.73
N VAL A 367 -7.90 6.52 9.87
CA VAL A 367 -7.57 5.57 8.81
C VAL A 367 -7.32 4.18 9.38
N LYS A 368 -6.45 4.07 10.38
CA LYS A 368 -6.11 2.79 11.02
C LYS A 368 -7.33 2.13 11.68
N ARG A 369 -8.19 2.89 12.33
CA ARG A 369 -9.31 2.36 13.09
C ARG A 369 -10.53 2.03 12.25
N GLU A 370 -10.82 2.82 11.20
CA GLU A 370 -12.14 2.83 10.56
C GLU A 370 -12.13 2.54 9.06
N HIS A 371 -10.98 2.73 8.37
CA HIS A 371 -11.00 2.75 6.92
C HIS A 371 -10.66 1.42 6.26
N ILE A 372 -9.95 0.53 6.92
CA ILE A 372 -9.42 -0.70 6.33
C ILE A 372 -10.22 -1.91 6.83
N TRP A 373 -10.87 -2.62 5.90
CA TRP A 373 -11.75 -3.74 6.21
C TRP A 373 -11.49 -4.93 5.29
N GLY A 374 -11.49 -6.15 5.84
CA GLY A 374 -11.24 -7.36 5.06
C GLY A 374 -11.96 -8.60 5.55
N ILE A 375 -12.14 -9.56 4.64
CA ILE A 375 -12.62 -10.91 4.96
C ILE A 375 -11.66 -11.93 4.36
N GLU A 376 -11.34 -12.97 5.14
CA GLU A 376 -10.56 -14.10 4.68
C GLU A 376 -11.15 -15.40 5.23
N ILE A 377 -11.30 -16.41 4.38
CA ILE A 377 -11.88 -17.68 4.75
C ILE A 377 -10.83 -18.69 5.25
N GLU A 378 -9.60 -18.57 4.75
CA GLU A 378 -8.53 -19.49 5.10
C GLU A 378 -7.82 -19.01 6.37
N GLU A 379 -7.78 -19.85 7.38
CA GLU A 379 -7.33 -19.53 8.74
C GLU A 379 -5.88 -19.02 8.79
N ASN A 380 -4.96 -19.64 8.03
CA ASN A 380 -3.56 -19.21 8.04
C ASN A 380 -3.37 -17.87 7.34
N ALA A 381 -4.07 -17.64 6.21
CA ALA A 381 -4.04 -16.36 5.51
C ALA A 381 -4.66 -15.24 6.37
N TYR A 382 -5.76 -15.52 7.07
CA TYR A 382 -6.36 -14.62 8.05
C TYR A 382 -5.39 -14.23 9.17
N GLY A 383 -4.67 -15.23 9.74
CA GLY A 383 -3.65 -14.99 10.75
C GLY A 383 -2.49 -14.13 10.22
N LEU A 384 -2.07 -14.38 8.98
CA LEU A 384 -1.02 -13.60 8.31
C LEU A 384 -1.50 -12.16 8.02
N ALA A 385 -2.71 -11.98 7.50
CA ALA A 385 -3.29 -10.66 7.27
C ALA A 385 -3.38 -9.85 8.57
N THR A 386 -3.85 -10.47 9.66
CA THR A 386 -3.89 -9.83 10.98
C THR A 386 -2.49 -9.39 11.42
N THR A 387 -1.49 -10.26 11.29
CA THR A 387 -0.11 -9.94 11.66
C THR A 387 0.43 -8.79 10.81
N ASN A 388 0.20 -8.82 9.50
CA ASN A 388 0.65 -7.76 8.58
C ASN A 388 0.03 -6.40 8.94
N MET A 389 -1.26 -6.35 9.23
CA MET A 389 -1.92 -5.10 9.63
C MET A 389 -1.37 -4.57 10.96
N LEU A 390 -1.16 -5.43 11.96
CA LEU A 390 -0.55 -5.05 13.24
C LEU A 390 0.84 -4.44 13.07
N ILE A 391 1.65 -4.98 12.18
CA ILE A 391 3.02 -4.51 11.92
C ILE A 391 3.01 -3.09 11.35
N HIS A 392 2.06 -2.80 10.47
CA HIS A 392 1.86 -1.47 9.88
C HIS A 392 1.11 -0.50 10.82
N GLY A 393 0.84 -0.92 12.06
CA GLY A 393 0.30 -0.07 13.10
C GLY A 393 -1.23 -0.02 13.19
N ASP A 394 -1.94 -0.89 12.45
CA ASP A 394 -3.38 -1.08 12.62
C ASP A 394 -3.66 -2.04 13.78
N GLY A 395 -3.68 -1.50 14.99
CA GLY A 395 -3.98 -2.29 16.20
C GLY A 395 -5.45 -2.71 16.35
N ASN A 396 -6.35 -2.18 15.50
CA ASN A 396 -7.79 -2.45 15.59
C ASN A 396 -8.34 -3.18 14.38
N SER A 397 -7.46 -3.87 13.67
CA SER A 397 -7.70 -4.60 12.42
C SER A 397 -9.14 -5.10 12.22
N ASN A 398 -9.88 -4.45 11.33
CA ASN A 398 -11.24 -4.85 10.93
C ASN A 398 -11.17 -6.00 9.89
N ILE A 399 -10.38 -7.03 10.19
CA ILE A 399 -10.32 -8.25 9.39
C ILE A 399 -11.16 -9.31 10.07
N LYS A 400 -12.03 -9.95 9.30
CA LYS A 400 -12.93 -11.00 9.76
C LYS A 400 -12.60 -12.32 9.07
N GLU A 401 -12.50 -13.37 9.87
CA GLU A 401 -12.44 -14.73 9.35
C GLU A 401 -13.85 -15.18 8.94
N GLY A 402 -13.97 -15.72 7.75
CA GLY A 402 -15.22 -16.31 7.25
C GLY A 402 -15.39 -16.21 5.75
N ASP A 403 -16.50 -16.78 5.28
CA ASP A 403 -16.89 -16.72 3.89
C ASP A 403 -17.54 -15.37 3.58
N LEU A 404 -17.07 -14.69 2.52
CA LEU A 404 -17.62 -13.42 2.05
C LEU A 404 -19.14 -13.47 1.91
N PHE A 405 -19.68 -14.53 1.32
CA PHE A 405 -21.10 -14.69 1.01
C PHE A 405 -21.99 -14.78 2.26
N ASN A 406 -21.43 -15.16 3.40
CA ASN A 406 -22.13 -15.25 4.68
C ASN A 406 -21.96 -13.99 5.55
N ASN A 407 -21.21 -12.98 5.09
CA ASN A 407 -20.83 -11.82 5.90
C ASN A 407 -21.39 -10.48 5.39
N LYS A 408 -22.56 -10.48 4.78
CA LYS A 408 -23.24 -9.27 4.29
C LYS A 408 -23.33 -8.14 5.33
N LYS A 409 -23.66 -8.45 6.60
CA LYS A 409 -23.74 -7.44 7.66
C LYS A 409 -22.40 -6.76 7.91
N PHE A 410 -21.29 -7.50 7.83
CA PHE A 410 -19.96 -6.95 8.01
C PHE A 410 -19.60 -5.99 6.87
N ILE A 411 -19.93 -6.33 5.61
CA ILE A 411 -19.75 -5.46 4.46
C ILE A 411 -20.55 -4.16 4.62
N LYS A 412 -21.77 -4.25 5.09
CA LYS A 412 -22.60 -3.07 5.38
C LYS A 412 -22.00 -2.18 6.48
N SER A 413 -21.39 -2.78 7.52
CA SER A 413 -20.69 -2.03 8.57
C SER A 413 -19.42 -1.37 8.02
N ALA A 414 -18.69 -2.04 7.14
CA ALA A 414 -17.55 -1.45 6.44
C ALA A 414 -17.95 -0.23 5.61
N ASN A 415 -19.14 -0.23 5.04
CA ASN A 415 -19.67 0.86 4.21
C ASN A 415 -18.61 1.44 3.23
N PRO A 416 -18.03 0.60 2.34
CA PRO A 416 -16.84 0.94 1.58
C PRO A 416 -17.08 2.06 0.55
N ASP A 417 -16.04 2.82 0.23
CA ASP A 417 -15.93 3.72 -0.91
C ASP A 417 -15.17 3.07 -2.06
N ILE A 418 -14.23 2.19 -1.70
CA ILE A 418 -13.40 1.43 -2.61
C ILE A 418 -13.42 -0.03 -2.20
N ILE A 419 -13.57 -0.91 -3.17
CA ILE A 419 -13.44 -2.36 -3.01
C ILE A 419 -12.29 -2.82 -3.90
N LEU A 420 -11.35 -3.56 -3.32
CA LEU A 420 -10.22 -4.17 -4.03
C LEU A 420 -10.31 -5.68 -3.84
N MET A 421 -10.23 -6.47 -4.90
CA MET A 421 -10.32 -7.93 -4.78
C MET A 421 -9.46 -8.66 -5.80
N ASN A 422 -8.88 -9.78 -5.37
CA ASN A 422 -8.36 -10.82 -6.23
C ASN A 422 -9.01 -12.15 -5.81
N PRO A 423 -10.26 -12.42 -6.22
CA PRO A 423 -10.98 -13.62 -5.80
C PRO A 423 -10.36 -14.90 -6.38
N PRO A 424 -10.55 -16.05 -5.74
CA PRO A 424 -10.04 -17.31 -6.25
C PRO A 424 -10.72 -17.67 -7.59
N TYR A 425 -9.94 -17.92 -8.64
CA TYR A 425 -10.42 -18.16 -10.01
C TYR A 425 -11.11 -19.52 -10.19
N ASN A 426 -10.78 -20.48 -9.34
CA ASN A 426 -11.31 -21.84 -9.38
C ASN A 426 -11.97 -22.20 -8.04
N ALA A 427 -12.60 -21.22 -7.37
CA ALA A 427 -13.35 -21.51 -6.17
C ALA A 427 -14.40 -22.58 -6.49
N LYS A 428 -14.39 -23.68 -5.72
CA LYS A 428 -15.51 -24.61 -5.75
C LYS A 428 -16.75 -23.83 -5.38
N PRO A 429 -17.86 -23.97 -6.14
CA PRO A 429 -19.12 -23.40 -5.69
C PRO A 429 -19.45 -23.99 -4.31
N MET A 430 -19.19 -23.26 -3.27
CA MET A 430 -19.67 -23.57 -1.93
C MET A 430 -21.18 -23.36 -1.93
N ASN A 431 -21.89 -23.81 -0.92
CA ASN A 431 -23.34 -23.62 -0.75
C ASN A 431 -23.72 -22.12 -0.76
N ILE A 432 -23.48 -21.46 -1.88
CA ILE A 432 -23.83 -20.06 -2.10
C ILE A 432 -25.33 -20.06 -2.32
N PRO A 433 -26.12 -19.37 -1.49
CA PRO A 433 -27.52 -19.17 -1.81
C PRO A 433 -27.57 -18.31 -3.08
N PHE A 434 -27.81 -18.94 -4.22
CA PHE A 434 -27.86 -18.28 -5.52
C PHE A 434 -28.80 -17.09 -5.55
N SER A 435 -29.92 -17.15 -4.83
CA SER A 435 -30.84 -16.04 -4.63
C SER A 435 -30.18 -14.78 -4.01
N SER A 436 -29.11 -14.93 -3.24
CA SER A 436 -28.40 -13.79 -2.65
C SER A 436 -27.22 -13.30 -3.50
N VAL A 437 -26.76 -14.11 -4.43
CA VAL A 437 -25.62 -13.81 -5.33
C VAL A 437 -26.11 -13.21 -6.64
N TYR A 438 -27.04 -13.86 -7.26
CA TYR A 438 -27.72 -13.34 -8.43
C TYR A 438 -28.99 -12.68 -7.93
N LEU A 439 -29.23 -11.43 -8.30
CA LEU A 439 -30.49 -10.75 -8.09
C LEU A 439 -31.57 -11.51 -8.88
N ILE A 440 -31.89 -12.67 -8.38
CA ILE A 440 -33.10 -13.34 -8.77
C ILE A 440 -34.18 -12.50 -8.12
N ASN A 441 -35.04 -11.90 -8.94
CA ASN A 441 -36.24 -11.27 -8.43
C ASN A 441 -36.85 -12.22 -7.44
N SER A 442 -37.18 -11.75 -6.26
CA SER A 442 -37.85 -12.53 -5.21
C SER A 442 -39.18 -13.12 -5.67
N GLU A 443 -39.62 -12.84 -6.88
CA GLU A 443 -40.83 -13.32 -7.56
C GLU A 443 -40.58 -14.54 -8.46
N LEU A 444 -39.29 -14.94 -8.71
CA LEU A 444 -39.01 -16.15 -9.45
C LEU A 444 -38.86 -17.32 -8.48
N ASP A 445 -39.74 -18.30 -8.60
CA ASP A 445 -39.70 -19.55 -7.84
C ASP A 445 -38.31 -20.22 -7.99
N GLU A 446 -37.79 -20.78 -6.89
CA GLU A 446 -36.55 -21.55 -6.87
C GLU A 446 -36.52 -22.65 -7.95
N ASP A 447 -37.67 -23.18 -8.34
CA ASP A 447 -37.82 -24.20 -9.40
C ASP A 447 -37.59 -23.68 -10.82
N THR A 448 -37.82 -22.40 -11.08
CA THR A 448 -37.56 -21.77 -12.40
C THR A 448 -36.10 -21.43 -12.66
N ILE A 449 -35.30 -21.33 -11.61
CA ILE A 449 -33.86 -21.04 -11.66
C ILE A 449 -33.05 -22.32 -11.95
N GLU A 450 -33.65 -23.45 -11.77
CA GLU A 450 -33.03 -24.79 -11.97
C GLU A 450 -32.33 -24.97 -13.33
N GLY A 451 -32.66 -24.17 -14.31
CA GLY A 451 -32.21 -24.37 -15.66
C GLY A 451 -30.74 -24.01 -15.95
N THR A 452 -30.23 -22.89 -15.44
CA THR A 452 -29.00 -22.31 -15.98
C THR A 452 -27.84 -22.18 -14.98
N TRP A 453 -28.09 -21.59 -13.82
CA TRP A 453 -26.99 -21.25 -12.90
C TRP A 453 -26.72 -22.31 -11.84
N GLN A 454 -27.78 -22.74 -11.15
CA GLN A 454 -27.68 -23.60 -9.99
C GLN A 454 -27.20 -25.01 -10.34
N LYS A 455 -27.72 -25.62 -11.41
CA LYS A 455 -27.31 -26.97 -11.84
C LYS A 455 -25.86 -27.04 -12.34
N LYS A 456 -25.39 -26.00 -13.03
CA LYS A 456 -24.00 -25.99 -13.53
C LYS A 456 -23.01 -25.65 -12.41
N ALA A 457 -23.34 -24.73 -11.50
CA ALA A 457 -22.49 -24.40 -10.36
C ALA A 457 -22.40 -25.53 -9.33
N LEU A 458 -23.50 -26.26 -9.06
CA LEU A 458 -23.51 -27.40 -8.13
C LEU A 458 -22.84 -28.66 -8.70
N LYS A 459 -22.86 -28.87 -10.02
CA LYS A 459 -22.27 -30.04 -10.70
C LYS A 459 -20.83 -29.83 -11.15
N GLY A 460 -20.38 -28.59 -11.25
CA GLY A 460 -19.03 -28.22 -11.68
C GLY A 460 -17.99 -28.36 -10.56
N LYS A 461 -16.73 -28.59 -10.96
CA LYS A 461 -15.59 -28.51 -10.07
C LYS A 461 -15.03 -27.09 -9.94
N GLU A 462 -15.47 -26.17 -10.81
CA GLU A 462 -14.99 -24.79 -10.93
C GLU A 462 -16.17 -23.82 -10.98
N ASP A 463 -15.92 -22.56 -10.59
CA ASP A 463 -16.89 -21.46 -10.73
C ASP A 463 -17.19 -21.21 -12.22
N PRO A 464 -18.44 -21.44 -12.69
CA PRO A 464 -18.80 -21.24 -14.09
C PRO A 464 -18.85 -19.76 -14.48
N THR A 465 -18.89 -18.84 -13.50
CA THR A 465 -18.92 -17.39 -13.71
C THR A 465 -17.52 -16.77 -13.73
N LYS A 466 -16.47 -17.60 -13.52
CA LYS A 466 -15.07 -17.15 -13.52
C LYS A 466 -14.80 -15.94 -12.62
N GLY A 467 -15.45 -15.89 -11.45
CA GLY A 467 -15.29 -14.84 -10.44
C GLY A 467 -16.33 -13.72 -10.51
N PHE A 468 -17.18 -13.64 -11.53
CA PHE A 468 -18.26 -12.63 -11.54
C PHE A 468 -19.24 -12.78 -10.39
N VAL A 469 -19.36 -13.95 -9.79
CA VAL A 469 -20.15 -14.17 -8.58
C VAL A 469 -19.72 -13.27 -7.43
N PHE A 470 -18.43 -13.01 -7.25
CA PHE A 470 -17.91 -12.10 -6.23
C PHE A 470 -18.30 -10.65 -6.53
N VAL A 471 -18.18 -10.24 -7.79
CA VAL A 471 -18.58 -8.89 -8.25
C VAL A 471 -20.07 -8.68 -8.01
N GLN A 472 -20.91 -9.63 -8.41
CA GLN A 472 -22.37 -9.55 -8.22
C GLN A 472 -22.74 -9.47 -6.74
N PHE A 473 -22.10 -10.28 -5.90
CA PHE A 473 -22.40 -10.30 -4.46
C PHE A 473 -22.09 -8.94 -3.81
N VAL A 474 -20.89 -8.38 -4.05
CA VAL A 474 -20.57 -7.06 -3.46
C VAL A 474 -21.43 -5.95 -4.06
N SER A 475 -21.79 -6.04 -5.35
CA SER A 475 -22.74 -5.12 -5.98
C SER A 475 -24.11 -5.14 -5.28
N ASN A 476 -24.63 -6.34 -4.97
CA ASN A 476 -25.87 -6.48 -4.23
C ASN A 476 -25.79 -5.86 -2.83
N CYS A 477 -24.66 -6.03 -2.13
CA CYS A 477 -24.44 -5.38 -0.84
C CYS A 477 -24.48 -3.85 -0.96
N ILE A 478 -23.86 -3.29 -2.00
CA ILE A 478 -23.87 -1.83 -2.23
C ILE A 478 -25.26 -1.34 -2.59
N LYS A 479 -26.02 -2.12 -3.38
CA LYS A 479 -27.42 -1.81 -3.69
C LYS A 479 -28.28 -1.71 -2.42
N GLU A 480 -28.13 -2.64 -1.48
CA GLU A 480 -28.81 -2.60 -0.19
C GLU A 480 -28.37 -1.42 0.68
N ILE A 481 -27.05 -1.11 0.73
CA ILE A 481 -26.55 0.08 1.43
C ILE A 481 -27.20 1.34 0.85
N ASN A 482 -27.32 1.43 -0.48
CA ASN A 482 -27.93 2.57 -1.15
C ASN A 482 -29.44 2.70 -0.86
N ILE A 483 -30.16 1.59 -0.72
CA ILE A 483 -31.56 1.60 -0.28
C ILE A 483 -31.66 2.18 1.15
N GLU A 484 -30.85 1.67 2.09
CA GLU A 484 -30.83 2.17 3.47
C GLU A 484 -30.42 3.66 3.56
N LEU A 485 -29.52 4.13 2.69
CA LEU A 485 -29.14 5.54 2.62
C LEU A 485 -30.32 6.42 2.18
N LEU A 486 -31.05 5.98 1.14
CA LEU A 486 -32.23 6.70 0.64
C LEU A 486 -33.35 6.75 1.70
N GLU A 487 -33.61 5.66 2.41
CA GLU A 487 -34.56 5.62 3.52
C GLU A 487 -34.22 6.61 4.64
N LYS A 488 -32.92 6.85 4.86
CA LYS A 488 -32.40 7.84 5.80
C LYS A 488 -32.32 9.26 5.24
N GLY A 489 -32.85 9.50 4.03
CA GLY A 489 -32.79 10.81 3.35
C GLY A 489 -31.39 11.23 2.87
N LYS A 490 -30.47 10.27 2.73
CA LYS A 490 -29.10 10.50 2.23
C LYS A 490 -28.99 10.17 0.74
N SER A 491 -27.99 10.73 0.07
CA SER A 491 -27.69 10.44 -1.34
C SER A 491 -27.16 9.02 -1.50
N LYS A 492 -27.43 8.43 -2.67
CA LYS A 492 -26.77 7.17 -3.08
C LYS A 492 -25.26 7.34 -3.14
N LYS A 493 -24.58 6.26 -2.86
CA LYS A 493 -23.12 6.15 -2.90
C LYS A 493 -22.71 5.37 -4.15
N ASN A 494 -21.73 5.89 -4.87
CA ASN A 494 -21.05 5.17 -5.93
C ASN A 494 -19.75 4.60 -5.36
N VAL A 495 -19.55 3.29 -5.48
CA VAL A 495 -18.38 2.61 -4.94
C VAL A 495 -17.48 2.16 -6.07
N LYS A 496 -16.19 2.48 -6.02
CA LYS A 496 -15.20 1.99 -6.98
C LYS A 496 -14.82 0.56 -6.62
N LEU A 497 -14.95 -0.35 -7.57
CA LEU A 497 -14.46 -1.73 -7.45
C LEU A 497 -13.33 -1.92 -8.47
N ALA A 498 -12.14 -2.31 -7.99
CA ALA A 498 -11.09 -2.86 -8.82
C ALA A 498 -10.94 -4.35 -8.52
N VAL A 499 -11.08 -5.19 -9.52
CA VAL A 499 -11.05 -6.64 -9.35
C VAL A 499 -10.17 -7.31 -10.40
N LEU A 500 -9.34 -8.27 -9.95
CA LEU A 500 -8.60 -9.15 -10.85
C LEU A 500 -9.45 -10.37 -11.16
N LEU A 501 -9.69 -10.60 -12.44
CA LEU A 501 -10.43 -11.77 -12.94
C LEU A 501 -9.61 -12.48 -14.01
N PRO A 502 -9.82 -13.80 -14.21
CA PRO A 502 -9.16 -14.48 -15.30
C PRO A 502 -9.65 -13.93 -16.65
N VAL A 503 -8.77 -13.89 -17.64
CA VAL A 503 -9.09 -13.47 -19.01
C VAL A 503 -10.34 -14.20 -19.55
N ALA A 504 -10.53 -15.47 -19.13
CA ALA A 504 -11.71 -16.26 -19.48
C ALA A 504 -13.06 -15.64 -19.05
N ALA A 505 -13.07 -14.80 -18.00
CA ALA A 505 -14.26 -14.04 -17.61
C ALA A 505 -14.58 -12.96 -18.66
N ALA A 506 -13.56 -12.27 -19.14
CA ALA A 506 -13.70 -11.18 -20.10
C ALA A 506 -14.16 -11.65 -21.48
N ILE A 507 -13.55 -12.75 -22.01
CA ILE A 507 -13.78 -13.23 -23.39
C ILE A 507 -14.84 -14.33 -23.48
N GLY A 508 -15.28 -14.87 -22.35
CA GLY A 508 -16.22 -16.01 -22.37
C GLY A 508 -17.58 -15.63 -22.94
N THR A 509 -18.09 -16.52 -23.82
CA THR A 509 -19.37 -16.36 -24.53
C THR A 509 -20.41 -17.42 -24.12
N SER A 510 -20.16 -18.19 -23.05
CA SER A 510 -21.17 -19.10 -22.53
C SER A 510 -22.37 -18.32 -21.99
N SER A 511 -23.57 -18.94 -22.08
CA SER A 511 -24.81 -18.30 -21.61
C SER A 511 -24.72 -17.75 -20.20
N ILE A 512 -24.00 -18.46 -19.31
CA ILE A 512 -23.78 -18.07 -17.93
C ILE A 512 -22.95 -16.79 -17.83
N LEU A 513 -21.84 -16.71 -18.57
CA LEU A 513 -20.97 -15.53 -18.55
C LEU A 513 -21.64 -14.32 -19.18
N THR A 514 -22.34 -14.51 -20.29
CA THR A 514 -23.11 -13.45 -20.96
C THR A 514 -24.18 -12.90 -20.02
N GLU A 515 -24.94 -13.78 -19.35
CA GLU A 515 -25.96 -13.38 -18.39
C GLU A 515 -25.35 -12.66 -17.17
N ALA A 516 -24.21 -13.14 -16.63
CA ALA A 516 -23.50 -12.48 -15.56
C ALA A 516 -23.07 -11.06 -15.94
N LYS A 517 -22.48 -10.90 -17.13
CA LYS A 517 -22.10 -9.59 -17.65
C LYS A 517 -23.30 -8.64 -17.77
N HIS A 518 -24.43 -9.10 -18.34
CA HIS A 518 -25.64 -8.30 -18.43
C HIS A 518 -26.15 -7.88 -17.05
N LYS A 519 -26.26 -8.82 -16.11
CA LYS A 519 -26.74 -8.54 -14.74
C LYS A 519 -25.85 -7.56 -14.00
N ILE A 520 -24.53 -7.66 -14.14
CA ILE A 520 -23.60 -6.72 -13.53
C ILE A 520 -23.80 -5.32 -14.11
N LEU A 521 -23.97 -5.18 -15.42
CA LEU A 521 -24.14 -3.90 -16.10
C LEU A 521 -25.50 -3.22 -15.83
N GLU A 522 -26.52 -3.98 -15.41
CA GLU A 522 -27.82 -3.40 -15.00
C GLU A 522 -27.67 -2.41 -13.82
N ASP A 523 -26.84 -2.74 -12.84
CA ASP A 523 -26.68 -1.97 -11.60
C ASP A 523 -25.33 -1.20 -11.55
N ASN A 524 -24.38 -1.51 -12.44
CA ASN A 524 -23.00 -1.02 -12.34
C ASN A 524 -22.44 -0.59 -13.70
N THR A 525 -21.53 0.38 -13.68
CA THR A 525 -20.80 0.83 -14.87
C THR A 525 -19.43 0.15 -14.94
N LEU A 526 -19.12 -0.51 -16.05
CA LEU A 526 -17.76 -0.96 -16.38
C LEU A 526 -16.95 0.24 -16.88
N GLU A 527 -16.07 0.76 -16.05
CA GLU A 527 -15.28 1.97 -16.33
C GLU A 527 -14.04 1.67 -17.19
N ALA A 528 -13.36 0.55 -16.86
CA ALA A 528 -12.15 0.16 -17.57
C ALA A 528 -11.86 -1.34 -17.44
N VAL A 529 -11.12 -1.85 -18.44
CA VAL A 529 -10.51 -3.19 -18.38
C VAL A 529 -9.07 -3.10 -18.86
N PHE A 530 -8.15 -3.59 -18.03
CA PHE A 530 -6.72 -3.67 -18.37
C PHE A 530 -6.33 -5.13 -18.59
N THR A 531 -5.87 -5.45 -19.80
CA THR A 531 -5.23 -6.75 -20.06
C THR A 531 -3.85 -6.75 -19.45
N LEU A 532 -3.61 -7.61 -18.46
CA LEU A 532 -2.35 -7.67 -17.72
C LEU A 532 -1.31 -8.60 -18.41
N PRO A 533 -0.01 -8.50 -18.01
CA PRO A 533 1.01 -9.41 -18.52
C PRO A 533 0.67 -10.86 -18.29
N ASN A 534 1.00 -11.72 -19.26
CA ASN A 534 0.91 -13.15 -19.06
C ASN A 534 1.81 -13.56 -17.88
N GLU A 535 1.40 -14.59 -17.15
CA GLU A 535 2.13 -15.09 -15.99
C GLU A 535 2.36 -14.02 -14.89
N ILE A 536 1.42 -13.07 -14.76
CA ILE A 536 1.52 -11.98 -13.75
C ILE A 536 1.74 -12.56 -12.33
N PHE A 537 1.20 -13.72 -12.04
CA PHE A 537 1.31 -14.42 -10.76
C PHE A 537 2.49 -15.41 -10.68
N TYR A 538 3.39 -15.42 -11.68
CA TYR A 538 4.55 -16.32 -11.63
C TYR A 538 5.46 -16.00 -10.44
N PRO A 539 5.93 -16.99 -9.65
CA PRO A 539 5.82 -18.45 -9.88
C PRO A 539 4.59 -19.12 -9.27
N GLY A 540 3.69 -18.41 -8.62
CA GLY A 540 2.58 -18.98 -7.86
C GLY A 540 1.50 -19.61 -8.74
N ALA A 541 1.10 -18.95 -9.83
CA ALA A 541 0.10 -19.44 -10.77
C ALA A 541 0.44 -19.06 -12.21
N SER A 542 -0.11 -19.83 -13.18
CA SER A 542 0.05 -19.57 -14.61
C SER A 542 -1.18 -18.90 -15.26
N ALA A 543 -2.14 -18.46 -14.46
CA ALA A 543 -3.36 -17.86 -14.96
C ALA A 543 -3.10 -16.47 -15.58
N SER A 544 -3.65 -16.22 -16.76
CA SER A 544 -3.72 -14.89 -17.35
C SER A 544 -4.90 -14.13 -16.75
N ALA A 545 -4.66 -12.91 -16.30
CA ALA A 545 -5.65 -12.07 -15.65
C ALA A 545 -5.86 -10.73 -16.37
N CYS A 546 -7.03 -10.14 -16.14
CA CYS A 546 -7.32 -8.75 -16.43
C CYS A 546 -7.77 -8.03 -15.16
N CYS A 547 -7.51 -6.73 -15.10
CA CYS A 547 -8.02 -5.87 -14.04
C CYS A 547 -9.26 -5.14 -14.58
N MET A 548 -10.41 -5.35 -13.93
CA MET A 548 -11.67 -4.67 -14.27
C MET A 548 -11.98 -3.62 -13.23
N ILE A 549 -12.36 -2.44 -13.67
CA ILE A 549 -12.76 -1.32 -12.83
C ILE A 549 -14.25 -1.07 -13.03
N PHE A 550 -15.00 -1.15 -11.96
CA PHE A 550 -16.44 -0.85 -11.95
C PHE A 550 -16.75 0.35 -11.05
N THR A 551 -17.81 1.05 -11.39
CA THR A 551 -18.51 1.93 -10.47
C THR A 551 -19.81 1.23 -10.08
N LEU A 552 -19.86 0.71 -8.87
CA LEU A 552 -21.04 0.04 -8.31
C LEU A 552 -22.10 1.07 -7.91
N GLY A 553 -23.36 0.72 -8.14
CA GLY A 553 -24.50 1.57 -7.84
C GLY A 553 -24.84 2.60 -8.92
N LYS A 554 -24.13 2.58 -10.07
CA LYS A 554 -24.39 3.39 -11.25
C LYS A 554 -24.62 2.46 -12.46
N PRO A 555 -25.80 2.36 -13.04
CA PRO A 555 -26.06 1.54 -14.21
C PRO A 555 -25.13 1.89 -15.40
N HIS A 556 -24.78 0.90 -16.23
CA HIS A 556 -23.96 1.10 -17.41
C HIS A 556 -24.71 1.87 -18.52
N VAL A 557 -26.04 1.67 -18.59
CA VAL A 557 -26.92 2.42 -19.46
C VAL A 557 -27.55 3.55 -18.65
N ASN A 558 -27.35 4.78 -19.12
CA ASN A 558 -27.92 5.96 -18.48
C ASN A 558 -29.44 6.01 -18.66
N SER A 559 -30.14 6.87 -17.91
CA SER A 559 -31.59 7.05 -17.97
C SER A 559 -32.14 7.52 -19.32
N ASP A 560 -31.28 8.13 -20.13
CA ASP A 560 -31.57 8.58 -21.52
C ASP A 560 -31.35 7.47 -22.57
N GLY A 561 -30.96 6.25 -22.14
CA GLY A 561 -30.67 5.13 -23.01
C GLY A 561 -29.26 5.12 -23.61
N THR A 562 -28.41 6.10 -23.29
CA THR A 562 -27.02 6.11 -23.74
C THR A 562 -26.17 5.11 -22.95
N LYS A 563 -25.34 4.32 -23.62
CA LYS A 563 -24.38 3.43 -22.98
C LYS A 563 -23.14 4.20 -22.52
N SER A 564 -22.63 3.86 -21.36
CA SER A 564 -21.33 4.36 -20.90
C SER A 564 -20.22 3.75 -21.74
N LYS A 565 -19.16 4.53 -22.03
CA LYS A 565 -17.99 4.01 -22.73
C LYS A 565 -16.99 3.45 -21.75
N THR A 566 -16.49 2.26 -22.04
CA THR A 566 -15.45 1.56 -21.27
C THR A 566 -14.08 1.88 -21.86
N PHE A 567 -13.12 2.20 -20.99
CA PHE A 567 -11.71 2.34 -21.37
C PHE A 567 -11.05 0.95 -21.37
N PHE A 568 -10.34 0.63 -22.43
CA PHE A 568 -9.58 -0.63 -22.56
C PHE A 568 -8.09 -0.32 -22.66
N GLY A 569 -7.29 -0.98 -21.81
CA GLY A 569 -5.85 -0.83 -21.78
C GLY A 569 -5.11 -2.16 -22.01
N PHE A 570 -4.20 -2.20 -22.98
CA PHE A 570 -3.34 -3.33 -23.25
C PHE A 570 -2.08 -3.28 -22.39
N TYR A 571 -2.23 -3.53 -21.08
CA TYR A 571 -1.18 -3.41 -20.09
C TYR A 571 -0.34 -4.69 -19.98
N LYS A 572 0.29 -5.09 -21.10
CA LYS A 572 1.12 -6.31 -21.20
C LYS A 572 2.56 -6.09 -20.75
N ASN A 573 3.06 -4.85 -20.76
CA ASN A 573 4.38 -4.51 -20.25
C ASN A 573 4.22 -3.76 -18.93
N ASP A 574 4.72 -4.34 -17.86
CA ASP A 574 4.70 -3.80 -16.51
C ASP A 574 6.12 -3.51 -15.95
N GLY A 575 7.13 -3.52 -16.79
CA GLY A 575 8.51 -3.27 -16.35
C GLY A 575 9.15 -4.42 -15.57
N PHE A 576 8.52 -5.61 -15.53
CA PHE A 576 9.06 -6.80 -14.86
C PHE A 576 9.42 -7.88 -15.88
N LYS A 577 10.54 -8.57 -15.66
CA LYS A 577 10.94 -9.75 -16.46
C LYS A 577 10.99 -11.00 -15.62
N LYS A 578 10.52 -12.11 -16.21
CA LYS A 578 10.60 -13.44 -15.61
C LYS A 578 12.06 -13.91 -15.57
N LYS A 579 12.52 -14.33 -14.39
CA LYS A 579 13.78 -15.05 -14.21
C LYS A 579 13.51 -16.41 -13.56
N LYS A 580 14.16 -17.46 -14.10
CA LYS A 580 14.04 -18.81 -13.56
C LYS A 580 14.46 -18.82 -12.10
N ASN A 581 13.68 -19.44 -11.24
CA ASN A 581 13.86 -19.55 -9.76
C ASN A 581 13.75 -18.26 -8.95
N LEU A 582 13.67 -17.08 -9.58
CA LEU A 582 13.61 -15.80 -8.88
C LEU A 582 12.25 -15.09 -9.01
N GLY A 583 11.36 -15.62 -9.84
CA GLY A 583 10.07 -14.98 -10.11
C GLY A 583 10.16 -13.88 -11.17
N ARG A 584 9.29 -12.89 -11.07
CA ARG A 584 9.33 -11.70 -11.90
C ARG A 584 10.15 -10.61 -11.18
N ILE A 585 11.14 -10.05 -11.87
CA ILE A 585 12.08 -9.07 -11.32
C ILE A 585 11.86 -7.75 -12.01
N GLU A 586 11.76 -6.71 -11.21
CA GLU A 586 11.68 -5.32 -11.64
C GLU A 586 12.88 -4.95 -12.51
N GLN A 587 12.64 -4.17 -13.56
CA GLN A 587 13.67 -3.65 -14.45
C GLN A 587 13.85 -2.15 -14.21
N PHE A 588 15.09 -1.71 -14.38
CA PHE A 588 15.49 -0.32 -14.21
C PHE A 588 16.06 0.21 -15.51
N ASP A 589 15.96 1.51 -15.72
CA ASP A 589 16.61 2.20 -16.85
C ASP A 589 18.12 2.43 -16.59
N GLU A 590 18.81 3.07 -17.54
CA GLU A 590 20.24 3.37 -17.44
C GLU A 590 20.59 4.31 -16.28
N ASN A 591 19.63 5.06 -15.78
CA ASN A 591 19.75 5.97 -14.64
C ASN A 591 19.31 5.35 -13.32
N ASN A 592 19.08 4.03 -13.29
CA ASN A 592 18.57 3.27 -12.15
C ASN A 592 17.16 3.68 -11.68
N ASN A 593 16.34 4.26 -12.56
CA ASN A 593 14.93 4.52 -12.27
C ASN A 593 14.08 3.30 -12.60
N SER A 594 13.08 3.04 -11.80
CA SER A 594 12.11 1.97 -12.02
C SER A 594 11.35 2.15 -13.34
N LEU A 595 11.43 1.16 -14.22
CA LEU A 595 10.62 1.15 -15.45
C LEU A 595 9.13 1.00 -15.12
N TRP A 596 8.81 0.24 -14.07
CA TRP A 596 7.47 0.07 -13.58
C TRP A 596 6.79 1.41 -13.23
N LYS A 597 7.46 2.27 -12.46
CA LYS A 597 6.89 3.57 -12.04
C LYS A 597 6.55 4.46 -13.23
N GLN A 598 7.39 4.48 -14.25
CA GLN A 598 7.15 5.24 -15.49
C GLN A 598 5.95 4.67 -16.27
N ILE A 599 5.85 3.35 -16.36
CA ILE A 599 4.76 2.65 -17.05
C ILE A 599 3.44 2.87 -16.30
N GLU A 600 3.43 2.73 -14.98
CA GLU A 600 2.25 2.95 -14.15
C GLU A 600 1.69 4.38 -14.32
N GLU A 601 2.56 5.38 -14.21
CA GLU A 601 2.17 6.79 -14.36
C GLU A 601 1.54 7.06 -15.74
N LYS A 602 2.15 6.51 -16.79
CA LYS A 602 1.59 6.57 -18.14
C LYS A 602 0.19 5.97 -18.20
N TRP A 603 -0.03 4.79 -17.64
CA TRP A 603 -1.33 4.10 -17.66
C TRP A 603 -2.40 4.84 -16.85
N ILE A 604 -2.06 5.36 -15.67
CA ILE A 604 -2.97 6.15 -14.86
C ILE A 604 -3.37 7.44 -15.60
N SER A 605 -2.39 8.12 -16.20
CA SER A 605 -2.65 9.33 -17.02
C SER A 605 -3.53 9.02 -18.22
N MET A 606 -3.26 7.95 -18.97
CA MET A 606 -4.07 7.54 -20.14
C MET A 606 -5.51 7.20 -19.71
N TYR A 607 -5.70 6.49 -18.62
CA TYR A 607 -7.03 6.17 -18.10
C TYR A 607 -7.79 7.42 -17.67
N ARG A 608 -7.18 8.30 -16.88
CA ARG A 608 -7.82 9.54 -16.40
C ARG A 608 -8.21 10.46 -17.54
N ASN A 609 -7.33 10.62 -18.51
CA ASN A 609 -7.56 11.48 -19.67
C ASN A 609 -8.31 10.79 -20.80
N LYS A 610 -8.67 9.50 -20.66
CA LYS A 610 -9.32 8.68 -21.70
C LYS A 610 -8.56 8.73 -23.05
N THR A 611 -7.23 8.72 -22.98
CA THR A 611 -6.33 8.82 -24.14
C THR A 611 -6.33 7.51 -24.92
N ILE A 612 -6.62 7.58 -26.22
CA ILE A 612 -6.58 6.43 -27.12
C ILE A 612 -5.24 6.45 -27.85
N VAL A 613 -4.53 5.32 -27.80
CA VAL A 613 -3.24 5.11 -28.44
C VAL A 613 -3.25 3.77 -29.16
N ASP A 614 -2.97 3.77 -30.46
CA ASP A 614 -2.93 2.57 -31.27
C ASP A 614 -1.95 1.53 -30.66
N GLY A 615 -2.34 0.29 -30.58
CA GLY A 615 -1.59 -0.80 -29.96
C GLY A 615 -1.59 -0.79 -28.41
N LEU A 616 -2.16 0.22 -27.74
CA LEU A 616 -2.14 0.32 -26.28
C LEU A 616 -3.52 0.49 -25.66
N SER A 617 -4.42 1.29 -26.24
CA SER A 617 -5.69 1.61 -25.61
C SER A 617 -6.82 1.83 -26.61
N ALA A 618 -8.05 1.64 -26.14
CA ALA A 618 -9.26 1.90 -26.90
C ALA A 618 -10.39 2.38 -25.98
N MET A 619 -11.44 2.92 -26.59
CA MET A 619 -12.72 3.22 -25.93
C MET A 619 -13.83 2.55 -26.74
N ALA A 620 -14.70 1.80 -26.08
CA ALA A 620 -15.85 1.19 -26.72
C ALA A 620 -17.09 1.22 -25.82
N GLU A 621 -18.27 1.21 -26.43
CA GLU A 621 -19.52 0.86 -25.77
C GLU A 621 -19.64 -0.67 -25.80
N VAL A 622 -19.95 -1.27 -24.66
CA VAL A 622 -20.04 -2.72 -24.52
C VAL A 622 -21.30 -3.13 -23.80
N ASP A 623 -21.70 -4.39 -24.00
CA ASP A 623 -22.75 -5.04 -23.23
C ASP A 623 -22.32 -6.47 -22.82
N GLY A 624 -23.25 -7.26 -22.32
CA GLY A 624 -22.95 -8.62 -21.84
C GLY A 624 -22.57 -9.61 -22.94
N ASN A 625 -22.88 -9.33 -24.22
CA ASN A 625 -22.53 -10.20 -25.34
C ASN A 625 -21.13 -9.96 -25.86
N ASP A 626 -20.53 -8.80 -25.52
CA ASP A 626 -19.24 -8.39 -26.03
C ASP A 626 -18.07 -9.02 -25.27
N GLU A 627 -16.92 -9.07 -25.90
CA GLU A 627 -15.64 -9.33 -25.22
C GLU A 627 -15.19 -8.09 -24.47
N TRP A 628 -14.69 -8.29 -23.24
CA TRP A 628 -14.24 -7.17 -22.39
C TRP A 628 -12.71 -7.12 -22.28
N LEU A 629 -12.01 -7.21 -23.42
CA LEU A 629 -10.56 -7.06 -23.49
C LEU A 629 -10.14 -5.99 -24.50
N CYS A 630 -8.99 -5.38 -24.25
CA CYS A 630 -8.43 -4.35 -25.13
C CYS A 630 -8.19 -4.84 -26.54
N GLU A 631 -7.78 -6.08 -26.70
CA GLU A 631 -7.45 -6.73 -27.96
C GLU A 631 -8.62 -6.75 -28.95
N ALA A 632 -9.87 -6.72 -28.46
CA ALA A 632 -11.06 -6.68 -29.30
C ALA A 632 -11.32 -5.31 -29.94
N TYR A 633 -10.77 -4.24 -29.37
CA TYR A 633 -11.12 -2.85 -29.73
C TYR A 633 -9.94 -1.98 -30.16
N MET A 634 -8.72 -2.31 -29.72
CA MET A 634 -7.55 -1.50 -30.05
C MET A 634 -7.17 -1.64 -31.53
N LYS A 635 -6.74 -0.57 -32.13
CA LYS A 635 -6.12 -0.59 -33.44
C LYS A 635 -4.70 -1.11 -33.34
N THR A 636 -4.28 -1.93 -34.30
CA THR A 636 -2.90 -2.38 -34.36
C THR A 636 -1.96 -1.23 -34.68
N ASP A 637 -0.92 -1.06 -33.89
CA ASP A 637 0.16 -0.13 -34.19
C ASP A 637 1.13 -0.79 -35.20
N TYR A 638 0.99 -0.43 -36.44
CA TYR A 638 1.87 -0.92 -37.51
C TYR A 638 3.23 -0.22 -37.54
N THR A 639 3.40 0.89 -36.81
CA THR A 639 4.67 1.66 -36.82
C THR A 639 5.77 0.96 -36.06
N THR A 640 5.43 0.05 -35.16
CA THR A 640 6.38 -0.74 -34.36
C THR A 640 6.79 -2.04 -35.04
N LEU A 641 6.14 -2.44 -36.14
CA LEU A 641 6.43 -3.69 -36.83
C LEU A 641 7.65 -3.55 -37.74
N THR A 642 8.59 -4.43 -37.59
CA THR A 642 9.78 -4.53 -38.41
C THR A 642 9.62 -5.56 -39.54
N LYS A 643 10.48 -5.51 -40.52
CA LYS A 643 10.53 -6.54 -41.55
C LYS A 643 10.75 -7.94 -40.99
N ASP A 644 11.50 -8.03 -39.89
CA ASP A 644 11.79 -9.31 -39.21
C ASP A 644 10.56 -9.88 -38.52
N ASP A 645 9.66 -9.05 -37.97
CA ASP A 645 8.39 -9.49 -37.40
C ASP A 645 7.48 -10.12 -38.46
N PHE A 646 7.40 -9.50 -39.65
CA PHE A 646 6.65 -10.07 -40.77
C PHE A 646 7.28 -11.37 -41.25
N GLN A 647 8.62 -11.43 -41.36
CA GLN A 647 9.31 -12.66 -41.76
C GLN A 647 9.13 -13.77 -40.73
N LEU A 648 9.19 -13.47 -39.45
CA LEU A 648 8.93 -14.45 -38.37
C LEU A 648 7.51 -14.99 -38.44
N THR A 649 6.54 -14.11 -38.64
CA THR A 649 5.13 -14.49 -38.79
C THR A 649 4.91 -15.41 -39.98
N LEU A 650 5.51 -15.06 -41.11
CA LEU A 650 5.47 -15.90 -42.31
C LEU A 650 6.10 -17.29 -42.07
N ASN A 651 7.25 -17.34 -41.44
CA ASN A 651 7.94 -18.60 -41.11
C ASN A 651 7.10 -19.47 -40.15
N ASN A 652 6.46 -18.86 -39.15
CA ASN A 652 5.56 -19.56 -38.24
C ASN A 652 4.32 -20.10 -38.97
N TYR A 653 3.74 -19.33 -39.88
CA TYR A 653 2.62 -19.75 -40.68
C TYR A 653 2.99 -20.91 -41.63
N LEU A 654 4.12 -20.82 -42.30
CA LEU A 654 4.62 -21.91 -43.17
C LEU A 654 4.89 -23.17 -42.34
N SER A 655 5.50 -23.03 -41.16
CA SER A 655 5.72 -24.16 -40.23
C SER A 655 4.42 -24.80 -39.78
N TYR A 656 3.39 -23.99 -39.51
CA TYR A 656 2.05 -24.48 -39.19
C TYR A 656 1.45 -25.28 -40.37
N LYS A 657 1.50 -24.69 -41.56
CA LYS A 657 1.00 -25.38 -42.79
C LYS A 657 1.69 -26.73 -43.04
N VAL A 658 3.01 -26.77 -42.89
CA VAL A 658 3.79 -28.01 -42.98
C VAL A 658 3.33 -29.05 -41.94
N LYS A 659 3.22 -28.61 -40.67
CA LYS A 659 2.80 -29.50 -39.57
C LYS A 659 1.37 -30.04 -39.73
N THR A 660 0.49 -29.28 -40.35
CA THR A 660 -0.92 -29.63 -40.56
C THR A 660 -1.16 -30.37 -41.90
N GLY A 661 -0.11 -30.65 -42.69
CA GLY A 661 -0.22 -31.33 -43.98
C GLY A 661 -0.89 -30.49 -45.07
N GLN A 662 -1.07 -29.17 -44.88
CA GLN A 662 -1.77 -28.28 -45.83
C GLN A 662 -0.85 -27.71 -46.93
N VAL A 663 0.40 -28.15 -47.03
CA VAL A 663 1.39 -27.62 -47.99
C VAL A 663 1.41 -28.37 -49.32
N TYR A 664 0.65 -29.45 -49.44
CA TYR A 664 0.71 -30.35 -50.60
C TYR A 664 -0.53 -30.35 -51.52
N GLU A 665 -1.42 -29.36 -51.37
CA GLU A 665 -2.51 -29.15 -52.33
C GLU A 665 -2.15 -27.94 -53.22
N SER A 666 -1.46 -28.22 -54.33
CA SER A 666 -1.36 -27.34 -55.50
C SER A 666 -1.93 -28.02 -56.71
#